data_fbf56c53729ba06335b60a9dd86c69af
#
_entry.id   fbf56c53729ba06335b60a9dd86c69af
#
_cell.length_a   1.000
_cell.length_b   1.000
_cell.length_c   1.000
_cell.angle_alpha   90.00
_cell.angle_beta   90.00
_cell.angle_gamma   90.00
#
_symmetry.space_group_name_H-M   'P 1'
#
loop_
_entity.id
_entity.type
_entity.pdbx_description
1 polymer ?
#
loop_
_entity_poly.entity_id
_entity_poly.type
_entity_poly.pdbx_seq_one_letter_code
_entity_poly.pdbx_strand_id
1 'polypeptide(L)'
;MSDDQRPQAIEVRGARVHNLKNIDIDIPLGELVGVAGVSGSGKSSLALGVLYAEGSRRYLEALSTYTRRRLTQASRAQVDEVLHVPAALALHQRPTVPGIRSTFGTMTELLNSLRLLFSRVASHVCPHCGARNEPTLNVAAGLPITCAGCGKEFHAPGAELLAFNSAGACPTCSGTGIVREVNRAALVPDESKSIDDGAVLPWGSLMWDLMKQVCGAMGVRTNVPFNELTPEERDIVFNGPAVKKHILYKPKKGDDFAELDFTYFNAVYTVENALAKAKDEKGLKRVVRFLKEGPCADCGGTRLSVAARAPHVRGLNLAEAGAMTLDAAADWVRGVPESLPADMRPMAANICESFLDVARRLLDLGLGYLALDRAGATLSTGERQRVQLARAVRNRTIGVLYVLDEPSIGLHPSNVDGLLGVMHDLVADGNSVVVVDHDVRVLKACDHLIEMGPVAGAEGGHVIAQGTVGEVAANPSSRIAPFLSDQVSARIRERVAESQVFSLGHIRMTTSQLHTVKPLDVDIPRGRLVAVTGVSGSGKTTMVLESLIPALKAQAAGELLPEHVRELETEGIRRANLIDATPIGANVRSTVATYADIHDELRRAFARCEAAKTGGWKAGDFSYNTGRLRCPTCDGTGSISLDVQFLPDVTIECPDCCGSRYAPEADAIRRAVKGESRLSLSLPQLMAMSVDQALAVTSDLKKVHARLTILHDLGLGYLTLGEPTPALSGGEAQRLKLASEMGKAQSDAVFVFDEPTIGLHPLDVRVLLGVFDRLVSSGATVVVIEHDLDMIANADWIIDMGPGGGESGGRIIATGMPEQVAADPNSITGRYVSGYRKSERLPVM
;
A
#
# COMPACT_ATOMS: atom_id res chain seq x y z
N MET A 1 4.89 -46.55 2.60
CA MET A 1 4.16 -46.25 3.84
C MET A 1 2.69 -46.30 3.49
N SER A 2 1.88 -47.05 4.19
CA SER A 2 0.43 -47.03 4.03
C SER A 2 -0.10 -45.64 4.36
N ASP A 3 -1.17 -45.17 3.73
CA ASP A 3 -1.79 -43.84 3.96
C ASP A 3 -2.16 -43.62 5.45
N ASP A 4 -2.27 -44.67 6.21
CA ASP A 4 -2.63 -44.66 7.63
C ASP A 4 -1.49 -44.23 8.59
N GLN A 5 -0.30 -43.87 8.07
CA GLN A 5 0.87 -43.44 8.89
C GLN A 5 1.28 -41.98 8.66
N ARG A 6 0.56 -41.22 7.84
CA ARG A 6 0.87 -39.78 7.64
C ARG A 6 0.16 -38.94 8.69
N PRO A 7 0.84 -37.93 9.26
CA PRO A 7 0.17 -37.00 10.15
C PRO A 7 -1.01 -36.33 9.41
N GLN A 8 -2.17 -36.26 10.04
CA GLN A 8 -3.36 -35.64 9.46
C GLN A 8 -3.54 -34.19 9.89
N ALA A 9 -2.81 -33.72 10.91
CA ALA A 9 -2.91 -32.36 11.42
C ALA A 9 -1.56 -31.80 11.88
N ILE A 10 -1.44 -30.49 11.87
CA ILE A 10 -0.41 -29.74 12.60
C ILE A 10 -0.89 -29.59 14.03
N GLU A 11 -0.12 -30.08 14.99
CA GLU A 11 -0.44 -29.93 16.40
C GLU A 11 0.31 -28.75 17.01
N VAL A 12 -0.41 -27.77 17.51
CA VAL A 12 0.13 -26.61 18.23
C VAL A 12 -0.26 -26.71 19.70
N ARG A 13 0.72 -26.60 20.60
CA ARG A 13 0.51 -26.66 22.05
C ARG A 13 1.15 -25.47 22.74
N GLY A 14 0.41 -24.81 23.62
CA GLY A 14 0.87 -23.74 24.47
C GLY A 14 1.26 -22.47 23.72
N ALA A 15 0.57 -22.07 22.66
CA ALA A 15 0.93 -20.90 21.88
C ALA A 15 0.59 -19.60 22.62
N ARG A 16 1.63 -18.73 22.77
CA ARG A 16 1.58 -17.47 23.55
C ARG A 16 2.15 -16.29 22.77
N VAL A 17 2.16 -16.39 21.44
CA VAL A 17 2.68 -15.32 20.55
C VAL A 17 1.76 -14.11 20.60
N HIS A 18 2.31 -12.92 20.84
CA HIS A 18 1.57 -11.67 20.96
C HIS A 18 0.41 -11.76 21.96
N ASN A 19 -0.85 -11.68 21.46
CA ASN A 19 -2.05 -11.75 22.30
C ASN A 19 -2.61 -13.13 22.53
N LEU A 20 -2.02 -14.20 21.98
CA LEU A 20 -2.50 -15.58 22.17
C LEU A 20 -2.43 -16.01 23.64
N LYS A 21 -3.49 -16.69 24.12
CA LYS A 21 -3.72 -17.04 25.53
C LYS A 21 -3.43 -18.51 25.82
N ASN A 22 -2.21 -18.96 25.54
CA ASN A 22 -1.76 -20.35 25.80
C ASN A 22 -2.70 -21.35 25.11
N ILE A 23 -2.89 -21.18 23.81
CA ILE A 23 -3.85 -22.00 23.06
C ILE A 23 -3.23 -23.31 22.60
N ASP A 24 -4.07 -24.36 22.63
CA ASP A 24 -3.84 -25.66 22.02
C ASP A 24 -4.80 -25.83 20.85
N ILE A 25 -4.27 -26.24 19.68
CA ILE A 25 -5.10 -26.39 18.47
C ILE A 25 -4.48 -27.41 17.51
N ASP A 26 -5.36 -28.17 16.85
CA ASP A 26 -5.02 -29.07 15.76
C ASP A 26 -5.56 -28.50 14.44
N ILE A 27 -4.68 -28.40 13.43
CA ILE A 27 -4.99 -27.79 12.15
C ILE A 27 -4.85 -28.85 11.06
N PRO A 28 -5.92 -29.20 10.32
CA PRO A 28 -5.87 -30.23 9.30
C PRO A 28 -4.82 -29.97 8.21
N LEU A 29 -4.17 -31.03 7.75
CA LEU A 29 -3.24 -31.01 6.62
C LEU A 29 -3.96 -31.43 5.33
N GLY A 30 -3.55 -30.87 4.19
CA GLY A 30 -4.13 -31.18 2.89
C GLY A 30 -5.52 -30.57 2.66
N GLU A 31 -5.88 -29.57 3.45
CA GLU A 31 -7.17 -28.88 3.39
C GLU A 31 -6.98 -27.37 3.25
N LEU A 32 -8.05 -26.67 2.84
CA LEU A 32 -8.18 -25.22 2.89
C LEU A 32 -8.78 -24.82 4.24
N VAL A 33 -7.92 -24.30 5.14
CA VAL A 33 -8.30 -23.91 6.50
C VAL A 33 -8.46 -22.40 6.60
N GLY A 34 -9.64 -21.93 6.95
CA GLY A 34 -9.94 -20.52 7.16
C GLY A 34 -9.73 -20.11 8.63
N VAL A 35 -9.02 -18.99 8.85
CA VAL A 35 -8.88 -18.38 10.18
C VAL A 35 -9.66 -17.08 10.22
N ALA A 36 -10.79 -17.09 10.93
CA ALA A 36 -11.71 -15.96 11.07
C ALA A 36 -11.62 -15.30 12.46
N GLY A 37 -12.28 -14.17 12.63
CA GLY A 37 -12.43 -13.47 13.91
C GLY A 37 -12.29 -11.95 13.76
N VAL A 38 -12.68 -11.20 14.77
CA VAL A 38 -12.62 -9.74 14.78
C VAL A 38 -11.18 -9.22 14.64
N SER A 39 -11.02 -7.98 14.18
CA SER A 39 -9.70 -7.34 14.08
C SER A 39 -9.00 -7.33 15.43
N GLY A 40 -7.71 -7.70 15.49
CA GLY A 40 -6.95 -7.77 16.74
C GLY A 40 -7.25 -8.99 17.64
N SER A 41 -8.00 -10.01 17.17
CA SER A 41 -8.32 -11.23 17.95
C SER A 41 -7.19 -12.27 17.99
N GLY A 42 -6.08 -12.09 17.24
CA GLY A 42 -4.94 -13.01 17.25
C GLY A 42 -4.82 -13.91 16.01
N LYS A 43 -5.60 -13.70 14.95
CA LYS A 43 -5.54 -14.46 13.69
C LYS A 43 -4.14 -14.53 13.08
N SER A 44 -3.56 -13.36 12.81
CA SER A 44 -2.19 -13.29 12.24
C SER A 44 -1.13 -13.76 13.24
N SER A 45 -1.39 -13.68 14.56
CA SER A 45 -0.51 -14.25 15.58
C SER A 45 -0.44 -15.77 15.46
N LEU A 46 -1.57 -16.45 15.21
CA LEU A 46 -1.61 -17.87 14.96
C LEU A 46 -1.00 -18.23 13.61
N ALA A 47 -1.49 -17.62 12.52
CA ALA A 47 -1.11 -17.98 11.16
C ALA A 47 0.35 -17.64 10.83
N LEU A 48 0.76 -16.39 11.05
CA LEU A 48 2.12 -15.91 10.76
C LEU A 48 3.08 -16.11 11.93
N GLY A 49 2.62 -15.78 13.15
CA GLY A 49 3.46 -15.82 14.35
C GLY A 49 3.78 -17.22 14.85
N VAL A 50 2.92 -18.21 14.59
CA VAL A 50 3.15 -19.59 14.97
C VAL A 50 3.42 -20.47 13.76
N LEU A 51 2.45 -20.69 12.89
CA LEU A 51 2.54 -21.68 11.81
C LEU A 51 3.64 -21.36 10.81
N TYR A 52 3.61 -20.13 10.24
CA TYR A 52 4.66 -19.72 9.31
C TYR A 52 6.03 -19.64 9.97
N ALA A 53 6.12 -19.05 11.18
CA ALA A 53 7.40 -18.90 11.87
C ALA A 53 8.08 -20.27 12.12
N GLU A 54 7.34 -21.26 12.62
CA GLU A 54 7.89 -22.59 12.90
C GLU A 54 8.15 -23.40 11.62
N GLY A 55 7.24 -23.36 10.63
CA GLY A 55 7.43 -24.06 9.35
C GLY A 55 8.61 -23.48 8.54
N SER A 56 8.74 -22.15 8.49
CA SER A 56 9.87 -21.47 7.86
C SER A 56 11.19 -21.76 8.59
N ARG A 57 11.20 -21.71 9.93
CA ARG A 57 12.39 -22.00 10.72
C ARG A 57 12.89 -23.43 10.48
N ARG A 58 12.06 -24.43 10.53
CA ARG A 58 12.42 -25.83 10.29
C ARG A 58 13.00 -26.04 8.90
N TYR A 59 12.40 -25.41 7.88
CA TYR A 59 12.93 -25.44 6.53
C TYR A 59 14.33 -24.81 6.45
N LEU A 60 14.55 -23.65 7.09
CA LEU A 60 15.84 -22.98 7.11
C LEU A 60 16.90 -23.76 7.90
N GLU A 61 16.51 -24.47 8.96
CA GLU A 61 17.42 -25.33 9.72
C GLU A 61 17.96 -26.50 8.91
N ALA A 62 17.21 -26.99 7.92
CA ALA A 62 17.65 -28.02 7.01
C ALA A 62 18.67 -27.53 5.96
N LEU A 63 18.83 -26.20 5.77
CA LEU A 63 19.76 -25.61 4.82
C LEU A 63 21.16 -25.45 5.41
N SER A 64 22.17 -25.36 4.52
CA SER A 64 23.56 -25.11 4.92
C SER A 64 23.71 -23.78 5.68
N THR A 65 24.70 -23.72 6.59
CA THR A 65 24.99 -22.52 7.41
C THR A 65 25.26 -21.27 6.57
N TYR A 66 25.83 -21.42 5.38
CA TYR A 66 26.11 -20.32 4.45
C TYR A 66 24.83 -19.74 3.87
N THR A 67 23.89 -20.59 3.43
CA THR A 67 22.58 -20.18 2.89
C THR A 67 21.73 -19.55 3.99
N ARG A 68 21.74 -20.14 5.18
CA ARG A 68 20.98 -19.67 6.35
C ARG A 68 21.34 -18.25 6.76
N ARG A 69 22.63 -17.85 6.67
CA ARG A 69 23.08 -16.48 7.00
C ARG A 69 22.59 -15.39 6.03
N ARG A 70 22.14 -15.77 4.84
CA ARG A 70 21.65 -14.83 3.80
C ARG A 70 20.14 -14.69 3.74
N LEU A 71 19.43 -15.54 4.45
CA LEU A 71 17.97 -15.53 4.48
C LEU A 71 17.49 -14.90 5.78
N THR A 72 16.45 -14.09 5.67
CA THR A 72 15.78 -13.52 6.85
C THR A 72 15.14 -14.64 7.65
N GLN A 73 15.54 -14.82 8.89
CA GLN A 73 14.98 -15.82 9.78
C GLN A 73 13.76 -15.23 10.50
N ALA A 74 12.67 -15.98 10.53
CA ALA A 74 11.57 -15.68 11.43
C ALA A 74 12.02 -15.88 12.89
N SER A 75 11.58 -15.02 13.81
CA SER A 75 11.82 -15.20 15.23
C SER A 75 11.15 -16.50 15.71
N ARG A 76 11.77 -17.17 16.69
CA ARG A 76 11.18 -18.37 17.29
C ARG A 76 9.82 -18.02 17.91
N ALA A 77 8.80 -18.82 17.59
CA ALA A 77 7.49 -18.66 18.18
C ALA A 77 7.52 -18.97 19.68
N GLN A 78 6.73 -18.23 20.46
CA GLN A 78 6.52 -18.53 21.88
C GLN A 78 5.45 -19.62 22.00
N VAL A 79 5.89 -20.88 21.86
CA VAL A 79 5.05 -22.09 21.93
C VAL A 79 5.77 -23.13 22.76
N ASP A 80 4.99 -24.03 23.38
CA ASP A 80 5.59 -25.17 24.07
C ASP A 80 6.03 -26.21 23.04
N GLU A 81 5.16 -26.56 22.10
CA GLU A 81 5.48 -27.51 21.03
C GLU A 81 4.63 -27.24 19.76
N VAL A 82 5.23 -27.50 18.58
CA VAL A 82 4.51 -27.59 17.30
C VAL A 82 4.98 -28.84 16.58
N LEU A 83 4.06 -29.79 16.30
CA LEU A 83 4.36 -31.05 15.61
C LEU A 83 3.81 -30.99 14.17
N HIS A 84 4.43 -31.76 13.30
CA HIS A 84 4.00 -32.03 11.93
C HIS A 84 3.84 -30.79 11.02
N VAL A 85 4.40 -29.62 11.39
CA VAL A 85 4.34 -28.44 10.53
C VAL A 85 5.22 -28.63 9.30
N PRO A 86 4.64 -28.49 8.06
CA PRO A 86 5.41 -28.53 6.82
C PRO A 86 6.35 -27.31 6.67
N ALA A 87 7.20 -27.34 5.63
CA ALA A 87 7.85 -26.13 5.15
C ALA A 87 6.80 -25.08 4.79
N ALA A 88 6.90 -23.88 5.36
CA ALA A 88 5.87 -22.88 5.22
C ALA A 88 6.31 -21.71 4.32
N LEU A 89 5.39 -21.26 3.48
CA LEU A 89 5.49 -20.05 2.67
C LEU A 89 4.38 -19.07 3.08
N ALA A 90 4.73 -17.81 3.34
CA ALA A 90 3.72 -16.80 3.68
C ALA A 90 3.55 -15.75 2.58
N LEU A 91 2.30 -15.37 2.38
CA LEU A 91 1.93 -14.16 1.66
C LEU A 91 1.39 -13.15 2.66
N HIS A 92 2.19 -12.13 2.92
CA HIS A 92 1.85 -11.09 3.88
C HIS A 92 0.85 -10.08 3.28
N GLN A 93 0.01 -9.53 4.12
CA GLN A 93 -0.94 -8.47 3.77
C GLN A 93 -0.28 -7.29 3.04
N ARG A 94 0.94 -6.94 3.40
CA ARG A 94 1.70 -5.83 2.78
C ARG A 94 3.01 -6.33 2.18
N PRO A 95 3.01 -6.72 0.89
CA PRO A 95 4.24 -7.07 0.20
C PRO A 95 5.20 -5.88 0.10
N THR A 96 6.49 -6.15 0.17
CA THR A 96 7.52 -5.12 -0.01
C THR A 96 7.40 -4.44 -1.37
N VAL A 97 7.66 -3.12 -1.40
CA VAL A 97 7.66 -2.37 -2.65
C VAL A 97 8.91 -2.76 -3.45
N PRO A 98 8.75 -3.24 -4.69
CA PRO A 98 9.88 -3.68 -5.50
C PRO A 98 10.73 -2.49 -5.98
N GLY A 99 12.00 -2.77 -6.29
CA GLY A 99 12.93 -1.75 -6.79
C GLY A 99 12.55 -1.19 -8.16
N ILE A 100 13.11 -0.04 -8.52
CA ILE A 100 12.81 0.76 -9.72
C ILE A 100 12.94 0.00 -11.05
N ARG A 101 13.78 -1.05 -11.10
CA ARG A 101 13.93 -1.93 -12.28
C ARG A 101 12.93 -3.07 -12.33
N SER A 102 12.11 -3.24 -11.31
CA SER A 102 11.10 -4.28 -11.29
C SER A 102 9.87 -3.87 -12.08
N THR A 103 9.36 -4.74 -12.94
CA THR A 103 8.11 -4.57 -13.68
C THR A 103 7.18 -5.74 -13.38
N PHE A 104 5.88 -5.60 -13.72
CA PHE A 104 4.93 -6.69 -13.62
C PHE A 104 5.44 -7.94 -14.34
N GLY A 105 5.96 -7.81 -15.58
CA GLY A 105 6.52 -8.93 -16.35
C GLY A 105 7.76 -9.57 -15.73
N THR A 106 8.61 -8.82 -14.99
CA THR A 106 9.74 -9.42 -14.25
C THR A 106 9.29 -10.06 -12.96
N MET A 107 8.32 -9.45 -12.25
CA MET A 107 7.78 -10.02 -11.01
C MET A 107 7.05 -11.34 -11.24
N THR A 108 6.37 -11.48 -12.37
CA THR A 108 5.65 -12.70 -12.79
C THR A 108 6.51 -13.69 -13.57
N GLU A 109 7.74 -13.29 -13.92
CA GLU A 109 8.66 -14.02 -14.80
C GLU A 109 8.17 -14.22 -16.25
N LEU A 110 7.01 -13.68 -16.63
CA LEU A 110 6.48 -13.71 -17.98
C LEU A 110 7.46 -13.11 -18.99
N LEU A 111 8.19 -12.08 -18.59
CA LEU A 111 9.21 -11.46 -19.41
C LEU A 111 10.37 -12.41 -19.72
N ASN A 112 10.65 -13.41 -18.87
CA ASN A 112 11.67 -14.43 -19.16
C ASN A 112 11.25 -15.32 -20.34
N SER A 113 9.98 -15.75 -20.35
CA SER A 113 9.42 -16.52 -21.48
C SER A 113 9.40 -15.70 -22.77
N LEU A 114 9.03 -14.42 -22.71
CA LEU A 114 9.08 -13.51 -23.86
C LEU A 114 10.53 -13.35 -24.37
N ARG A 115 11.49 -13.10 -23.50
CA ARG A 115 12.90 -12.98 -23.91
C ARG A 115 13.42 -14.24 -24.60
N LEU A 116 13.04 -15.39 -24.06
CA LEU A 116 13.37 -16.68 -24.70
C LEU A 116 12.74 -16.80 -26.09
N LEU A 117 11.46 -16.40 -26.21
CA LEU A 117 10.76 -16.39 -27.50
C LEU A 117 11.49 -15.48 -28.52
N PHE A 118 11.78 -14.24 -28.13
CA PHE A 118 12.50 -13.28 -28.98
C PHE A 118 13.95 -13.69 -29.30
N SER A 119 14.59 -14.46 -28.44
CA SER A 119 15.93 -15.02 -28.70
C SER A 119 15.89 -16.19 -29.68
N ARG A 120 14.85 -17.03 -29.66
CA ARG A 120 14.83 -18.34 -30.34
C ARG A 120 14.00 -18.39 -31.60
N VAL A 121 12.97 -17.56 -31.74
CA VAL A 121 12.01 -17.63 -32.84
C VAL A 121 11.79 -16.29 -33.55
N ALA A 122 12.54 -15.26 -33.22
CA ALA A 122 12.44 -13.95 -33.85
C ALA A 122 13.17 -13.88 -35.20
N SER A 123 12.76 -12.93 -36.04
CA SER A 123 13.58 -12.42 -37.12
C SER A 123 14.66 -11.50 -36.57
N HIS A 124 15.88 -11.62 -37.08
CA HIS A 124 17.05 -10.85 -36.55
C HIS A 124 17.67 -9.97 -37.62
N VAL A 125 18.16 -8.80 -37.17
CA VAL A 125 18.87 -7.86 -38.04
C VAL A 125 20.35 -8.24 -38.10
N CYS A 126 20.89 -8.36 -39.30
CA CYS A 126 22.32 -8.62 -39.51
C CYS A 126 23.16 -7.43 -39.04
N PRO A 127 24.14 -7.61 -38.13
CA PRO A 127 24.98 -6.52 -37.63
C PRO A 127 25.93 -5.93 -38.69
N HIS A 128 26.12 -6.64 -39.83
CA HIS A 128 27.03 -6.20 -40.87
C HIS A 128 26.38 -5.35 -41.98
N CYS A 129 25.14 -5.64 -42.34
CA CYS A 129 24.47 -4.97 -43.46
C CYS A 129 23.09 -4.39 -43.13
N GLY A 130 22.57 -4.66 -41.94
CA GLY A 130 21.26 -4.18 -41.52
C GLY A 130 20.06 -4.95 -42.09
N ALA A 131 20.28 -5.97 -42.92
CA ALA A 131 19.20 -6.78 -43.51
C ALA A 131 18.53 -7.64 -42.41
N ARG A 132 17.20 -7.69 -42.44
CA ARG A 132 16.42 -8.58 -41.58
C ARG A 132 16.39 -9.99 -42.14
N ASN A 133 16.65 -10.95 -41.31
CA ASN A 133 16.65 -12.36 -41.62
C ASN A 133 15.49 -13.06 -40.92
N GLU A 134 14.69 -13.82 -41.67
CA GLU A 134 13.56 -14.55 -41.13
C GLU A 134 14.02 -15.65 -40.14
N PRO A 135 13.16 -16.06 -39.21
CA PRO A 135 13.47 -17.11 -38.26
C PRO A 135 13.70 -18.46 -38.93
N THR A 136 14.73 -19.17 -38.49
CA THR A 136 15.12 -20.49 -38.98
C THR A 136 15.42 -21.44 -37.83
N LEU A 137 15.55 -22.73 -38.09
CA LEU A 137 16.00 -23.72 -37.11
C LEU A 137 17.37 -23.38 -36.52
N ASN A 138 18.24 -22.70 -37.27
CA ASN A 138 19.53 -22.23 -36.72
C ASN A 138 19.34 -21.23 -35.57
N VAL A 139 18.40 -20.28 -35.71
CA VAL A 139 18.02 -19.34 -34.63
C VAL A 139 17.54 -20.13 -33.41
N ALA A 140 16.65 -21.09 -33.67
CA ALA A 140 16.08 -21.96 -32.66
C ALA A 140 17.14 -22.74 -31.88
N ALA A 141 18.09 -23.34 -32.63
CA ALA A 141 19.19 -24.14 -32.09
C ALA A 141 20.35 -23.28 -31.47
N GLY A 142 20.32 -21.94 -31.66
CA GLY A 142 21.41 -21.06 -31.24
C GLY A 142 22.66 -21.17 -32.12
N LEU A 143 22.49 -21.68 -33.35
CA LEU A 143 23.54 -21.79 -34.35
C LEU A 143 23.71 -20.48 -35.16
N PRO A 144 24.82 -20.30 -35.85
CA PRO A 144 25.05 -19.13 -36.70
C PRO A 144 23.97 -18.97 -37.77
N ILE A 145 23.59 -17.76 -38.09
CA ILE A 145 22.66 -17.36 -39.12
C ILE A 145 23.49 -16.83 -40.30
N THR A 146 23.33 -17.41 -41.47
CA THR A 146 23.92 -16.85 -42.70
C THR A 146 23.00 -15.75 -43.22
N CYS A 147 23.48 -14.52 -43.28
CA CYS A 147 22.68 -13.37 -43.71
C CYS A 147 22.28 -13.49 -45.18
N ALA A 148 21.01 -13.43 -45.48
CA ALA A 148 20.48 -13.47 -46.84
C ALA A 148 20.94 -12.27 -47.71
N GLY A 149 21.26 -11.12 -47.06
CA GLY A 149 21.66 -9.90 -47.76
C GLY A 149 23.15 -9.81 -48.08
N CYS A 150 24.05 -10.26 -47.18
CA CYS A 150 25.50 -10.09 -47.37
C CYS A 150 26.31 -11.39 -47.26
N GLY A 151 25.68 -12.54 -46.98
CA GLY A 151 26.32 -13.86 -46.88
C GLY A 151 27.19 -14.06 -45.61
N LYS A 152 27.33 -13.05 -44.73
CA LYS A 152 28.12 -13.20 -43.52
C LYS A 152 27.33 -13.89 -42.41
N GLU A 153 28.05 -14.64 -41.58
CA GLU A 153 27.46 -15.31 -40.41
C GLU A 153 27.39 -14.40 -39.21
N PHE A 154 26.33 -14.52 -38.42
CA PHE A 154 26.14 -13.86 -37.13
C PHE A 154 25.26 -14.73 -36.25
N HIS A 155 25.25 -14.45 -34.92
CA HIS A 155 24.43 -15.16 -33.96
C HIS A 155 23.24 -14.29 -33.51
N ALA A 156 22.12 -14.96 -33.27
CA ALA A 156 21.00 -14.32 -32.57
C ALA A 156 21.40 -13.93 -31.15
N PRO A 157 20.87 -12.82 -30.59
CA PRO A 157 21.15 -12.44 -29.24
C PRO A 157 20.58 -13.47 -28.24
N GLY A 158 21.37 -13.86 -27.24
CA GLY A 158 20.87 -14.70 -26.16
C GLY A 158 19.81 -13.94 -25.33
N ALA A 159 18.96 -14.67 -24.59
CA ALA A 159 17.87 -14.08 -23.80
C ALA A 159 18.35 -13.07 -22.74
N GLU A 160 19.62 -13.17 -22.30
CA GLU A 160 20.22 -12.22 -21.36
C GLU A 160 20.54 -10.86 -22.02
N LEU A 161 20.96 -10.86 -23.29
CA LEU A 161 21.16 -9.65 -24.08
C LEU A 161 19.85 -8.91 -24.40
N LEU A 162 18.71 -9.51 -24.11
CA LEU A 162 17.39 -8.91 -24.23
C LEU A 162 16.83 -8.44 -22.86
N ALA A 163 17.62 -8.54 -21.80
CA ALA A 163 17.20 -8.18 -20.45
C ALA A 163 17.60 -6.74 -20.10
N PHE A 164 16.65 -5.89 -19.77
CA PHE A 164 16.91 -4.50 -19.37
C PHE A 164 17.57 -4.36 -17.98
N ASN A 165 17.62 -5.42 -17.18
CA ASN A 165 18.35 -5.47 -15.92
C ASN A 165 19.76 -6.10 -16.05
N SER A 166 20.18 -6.37 -17.26
CA SER A 166 21.48 -6.93 -17.65
C SER A 166 22.01 -6.25 -18.92
N ALA A 167 22.64 -6.98 -19.81
CA ALA A 167 23.32 -6.46 -21.01
C ALA A 167 22.38 -5.82 -22.05
N GLY A 168 21.08 -6.11 -22.02
CA GLY A 168 20.07 -5.47 -22.89
C GLY A 168 19.58 -4.10 -22.40
N ALA A 169 20.11 -3.59 -21.29
CA ALA A 169 19.70 -2.29 -20.73
C ALA A 169 20.02 -1.13 -21.67
N CYS A 170 19.14 -0.15 -21.71
CA CYS A 170 19.45 1.15 -22.30
C CYS A 170 20.65 1.78 -21.58
N PRO A 171 21.73 2.17 -22.28
CA PRO A 171 22.93 2.70 -21.65
C PRO A 171 22.66 4.01 -20.88
N THR A 172 21.76 4.86 -21.36
CA THR A 172 21.46 6.17 -20.77
C THR A 172 20.73 6.06 -19.43
N CYS A 173 19.65 5.27 -19.38
CA CYS A 173 18.88 5.09 -18.12
C CYS A 173 19.28 3.83 -17.33
N SER A 174 20.26 3.06 -17.81
CA SER A 174 20.69 1.80 -17.17
C SER A 174 19.53 0.85 -16.87
N GLY A 175 18.52 0.78 -17.75
CA GLY A 175 17.37 -0.10 -17.63
C GLY A 175 16.28 0.38 -16.66
N THR A 176 16.31 1.61 -16.18
CA THR A 176 15.24 2.18 -15.35
C THR A 176 14.06 2.69 -16.18
N GLY A 177 14.26 3.03 -17.45
CA GLY A 177 13.26 3.62 -18.34
C GLY A 177 13.00 5.11 -18.08
N ILE A 178 13.50 5.65 -16.99
CA ILE A 178 13.31 7.04 -16.58
C ILE A 178 14.67 7.73 -16.41
N VAL A 179 14.69 9.03 -16.63
CA VAL A 179 15.80 9.92 -16.29
C VAL A 179 15.31 10.98 -15.31
N ARG A 180 16.22 11.41 -14.45
CA ARG A 180 15.98 12.49 -13.50
C ARG A 180 16.78 13.69 -13.94
N GLU A 181 16.07 14.73 -14.29
CA GLU A 181 16.68 16.01 -14.68
C GLU A 181 16.38 17.04 -13.62
N VAL A 182 17.31 18.03 -13.48
CA VAL A 182 17.08 19.12 -12.55
C VAL A 182 15.96 20.01 -13.07
N ASN A 183 14.92 20.17 -12.26
CA ASN A 183 13.80 21.07 -12.55
C ASN A 183 14.16 22.51 -12.19
N ARG A 184 14.51 23.33 -13.19
CA ARG A 184 14.91 24.73 -12.99
C ARG A 184 13.84 25.56 -12.30
N ALA A 185 12.55 25.33 -12.59
CA ALA A 185 11.45 26.03 -11.93
C ALA A 185 11.38 25.69 -10.41
N ALA A 186 11.77 24.48 -10.03
CA ALA A 186 11.83 24.10 -8.62
C ALA A 186 13.07 24.65 -7.89
N LEU A 187 14.10 25.08 -8.63
CA LEU A 187 15.27 25.75 -8.03
C LEU A 187 14.94 27.17 -7.58
N VAL A 188 14.08 27.85 -8.34
CA VAL A 188 13.61 29.22 -8.08
C VAL A 188 12.10 29.27 -8.26
N PRO A 189 11.33 28.81 -7.28
CA PRO A 189 9.86 28.73 -7.40
C PRO A 189 9.17 30.09 -7.25
N ASP A 190 9.84 31.08 -6.66
CA ASP A 190 9.33 32.43 -6.45
C ASP A 190 10.34 33.44 -6.97
N GLU A 191 10.17 33.84 -8.23
CA GLU A 191 11.06 34.80 -8.89
C GLU A 191 10.87 36.25 -8.41
N SER A 192 9.86 36.53 -7.58
CA SER A 192 9.69 37.85 -6.98
C SER A 192 10.64 38.10 -5.80
N LYS A 193 11.28 37.06 -5.30
CA LYS A 193 12.29 37.12 -4.23
C LYS A 193 13.68 37.40 -4.79
N SER A 194 14.49 38.08 -3.98
CA SER A 194 15.92 38.21 -4.25
C SER A 194 16.69 36.93 -3.88
N ILE A 195 17.92 36.79 -4.41
CA ILE A 195 18.84 35.73 -3.99
C ILE A 195 19.15 35.84 -2.50
N ASP A 196 19.30 37.05 -1.98
CA ASP A 196 19.54 37.30 -0.56
C ASP A 196 18.34 36.87 0.29
N ASP A 197 17.10 37.01 -0.18
CA ASP A 197 15.87 36.54 0.46
C ASP A 197 15.59 35.06 0.25
N GLY A 198 16.49 34.37 -0.47
CA GLY A 198 16.40 32.91 -0.61
C GLY A 198 15.64 32.42 -1.84
N ALA A 199 15.58 33.20 -2.93
CA ALA A 199 14.98 32.77 -4.20
C ALA A 199 15.55 31.42 -4.69
N VAL A 200 16.87 31.19 -4.53
CA VAL A 200 17.56 29.96 -4.95
C VAL A 200 17.51 28.94 -3.81
N LEU A 201 16.49 28.10 -3.78
CA LEU A 201 16.23 27.14 -2.69
C LEU A 201 17.36 26.11 -2.42
N PRO A 202 18.06 25.57 -3.44
CA PRO A 202 19.12 24.58 -3.19
C PRO A 202 20.25 25.12 -2.31
N TRP A 203 20.60 26.39 -2.42
CA TRP A 203 21.70 26.98 -1.66
C TRP A 203 21.41 27.08 -0.16
N GLY A 204 20.13 27.25 0.21
CA GLY A 204 19.74 27.26 1.62
C GLY A 204 19.45 25.89 2.23
N SER A 205 19.16 24.87 1.40
CA SER A 205 18.66 23.56 1.86
C SER A 205 19.62 22.38 1.64
N LEU A 206 20.44 22.44 0.60
CA LEU A 206 21.40 21.38 0.23
C LEU A 206 22.86 21.81 0.38
N MET A 207 23.14 23.12 0.48
CA MET A 207 24.47 23.71 0.61
C MET A 207 24.44 24.83 1.67
N TRP A 208 25.55 25.50 1.86
CA TRP A 208 25.66 26.59 2.81
C TRP A 208 25.11 27.91 2.24
N ASP A 209 24.36 28.64 3.06
CA ASP A 209 23.80 29.97 2.76
C ASP A 209 24.86 31.00 2.23
N LEU A 210 26.11 30.70 2.51
CA LEU A 210 27.28 31.41 2.02
C LEU A 210 27.34 31.55 0.47
N MET A 211 26.73 30.60 -0.25
CA MET A 211 26.74 30.60 -1.72
C MET A 211 26.13 31.86 -2.33
N LYS A 212 25.20 32.53 -1.63
CA LYS A 212 24.62 33.81 -2.04
C LYS A 212 25.70 34.89 -2.19
N GLN A 213 26.61 34.97 -1.20
CA GLN A 213 27.73 35.97 -1.23
C GLN A 213 28.73 35.61 -2.31
N VAL A 214 29.03 34.33 -2.51
CA VAL A 214 29.90 33.87 -3.59
C VAL A 214 29.28 34.19 -4.95
N CYS A 215 27.97 34.07 -5.10
CA CYS A 215 27.22 34.44 -6.30
C CYS A 215 27.38 35.97 -6.62
N GLY A 216 27.26 36.80 -5.59
CA GLY A 216 27.54 38.23 -5.74
C GLY A 216 28.97 38.53 -6.25
N ALA A 217 29.97 37.77 -5.76
CA ALA A 217 31.35 37.90 -6.24
C ALA A 217 31.55 37.34 -7.67
N MET A 218 30.55 36.58 -8.21
CA MET A 218 30.50 36.21 -9.63
C MET A 218 29.96 37.33 -10.54
N GLY A 219 29.48 38.45 -9.97
CA GLY A 219 28.95 39.61 -10.70
C GLY A 219 27.43 39.60 -10.83
N VAL A 220 26.71 38.74 -10.03
CA VAL A 220 25.26 38.68 -10.03
C VAL A 220 24.69 39.61 -8.94
N ARG A 221 23.69 40.42 -9.27
CA ARG A 221 22.95 41.27 -8.30
C ARG A 221 22.07 40.42 -7.41
N THR A 222 22.51 40.18 -6.18
CA THR A 222 21.82 39.26 -5.25
C THR A 222 20.67 39.92 -4.46
N ASN A 223 20.59 41.27 -4.49
CA ASN A 223 19.66 42.08 -3.73
C ASN A 223 18.40 42.55 -4.51
N VAL A 224 18.27 42.16 -5.79
CA VAL A 224 17.09 42.46 -6.61
C VAL A 224 16.23 41.19 -6.82
N PRO A 225 14.92 41.33 -7.12
CA PRO A 225 14.09 40.20 -7.49
C PRO A 225 14.71 39.38 -8.61
N PHE A 226 14.57 38.05 -8.53
CA PHE A 226 15.16 37.12 -9.50
C PHE A 226 14.68 37.39 -10.94
N ASN A 227 13.41 37.80 -11.08
CA ASN A 227 12.82 38.17 -12.37
C ASN A 227 13.43 39.46 -12.98
N GLU A 228 14.14 40.26 -12.22
CA GLU A 228 14.84 41.47 -12.69
C GLU A 228 16.32 41.20 -13.04
N LEU A 229 16.83 39.98 -12.84
CA LEU A 229 18.18 39.60 -13.27
C LEU A 229 18.25 39.49 -14.80
N THR A 230 19.39 39.90 -15.34
CA THR A 230 19.63 39.75 -16.79
C THR A 230 19.77 38.28 -17.19
N PRO A 231 19.57 37.91 -18.45
CA PRO A 231 19.79 36.56 -18.92
C PRO A 231 21.18 36.01 -18.55
N GLU A 232 22.23 36.81 -18.60
CA GLU A 232 23.59 36.44 -18.24
C GLU A 232 23.74 36.17 -16.75
N GLU A 233 23.14 37.01 -15.90
CA GLU A 233 23.12 36.81 -14.46
C GLU A 233 22.38 35.52 -14.09
N ARG A 234 21.24 35.24 -14.73
CA ARG A 234 20.48 33.98 -14.54
C ARG A 234 21.28 32.78 -15.02
N ASP A 235 22.03 32.90 -16.13
CA ASP A 235 22.88 31.83 -16.62
C ASP A 235 24.00 31.49 -15.62
N ILE A 236 24.60 32.52 -15.02
CA ILE A 236 25.58 32.30 -13.93
C ILE A 236 24.97 31.54 -12.79
N VAL A 237 23.74 31.88 -12.35
CA VAL A 237 23.05 31.17 -11.25
C VAL A 237 22.79 29.70 -11.58
N PHE A 238 22.38 29.40 -12.79
CA PHE A 238 22.04 28.03 -13.18
C PHE A 238 23.21 27.21 -13.68
N ASN A 239 24.15 27.82 -14.46
CA ASN A 239 25.17 27.08 -15.21
C ASN A 239 26.59 27.62 -14.99
N GLY A 240 26.76 28.67 -14.17
CA GLY A 240 28.05 29.30 -13.97
C GLY A 240 29.17 28.33 -13.58
N PRO A 241 30.41 28.54 -14.00
CA PRO A 241 31.54 27.65 -13.77
C PRO A 241 31.96 27.62 -12.30
N ALA A 242 32.47 26.48 -11.85
CA ALA A 242 33.03 26.31 -10.51
C ALA A 242 34.37 27.08 -10.41
N VAL A 243 34.30 28.31 -9.94
CA VAL A 243 35.47 29.19 -9.79
C VAL A 243 35.66 29.58 -8.35
N LYS A 244 36.88 29.58 -7.86
CA LYS A 244 37.24 30.05 -6.53
C LYS A 244 37.17 31.56 -6.45
N LYS A 245 36.38 32.10 -5.51
CA LYS A 245 36.21 33.51 -5.26
C LYS A 245 36.62 33.85 -3.84
N HIS A 246 37.25 35.02 -3.70
CA HIS A 246 37.56 35.61 -2.42
C HIS A 246 36.37 36.44 -1.95
N ILE A 247 35.84 36.17 -0.75
CA ILE A 247 34.68 36.86 -0.20
C ILE A 247 34.92 37.29 1.26
N LEU A 248 34.33 38.42 1.61
CA LEU A 248 34.25 38.90 2.98
C LEU A 248 32.99 38.33 3.61
N TYR A 249 33.13 37.28 4.44
CA TYR A 249 32.03 36.62 5.09
C TYR A 249 31.66 37.31 6.40
N LYS A 250 30.38 37.69 6.54
CA LYS A 250 29.80 38.14 7.81
C LYS A 250 29.01 37.01 8.43
N PRO A 251 29.43 36.44 9.59
CA PRO A 251 28.66 35.38 10.28
C PRO A 251 27.33 35.94 10.79
N LYS A 252 26.30 35.07 10.86
CA LYS A 252 24.96 35.40 11.42
C LYS A 252 25.01 35.76 12.91
N LYS A 253 26.07 35.38 13.64
CA LYS A 253 26.33 35.71 15.03
C LYS A 253 27.78 36.21 15.15
N GLY A 254 27.94 37.49 15.33
CA GLY A 254 29.23 38.18 15.47
C GLY A 254 29.36 39.37 14.51
N ASP A 255 30.17 40.36 14.85
CA ASP A 255 30.40 41.56 14.03
C ASP A 255 31.69 41.50 13.24
N ASP A 256 32.51 40.47 13.44
CA ASP A 256 33.80 40.37 12.76
C ASP A 256 33.64 39.73 11.37
N PHE A 257 34.23 40.36 10.36
CA PHE A 257 34.32 39.82 9.01
C PHE A 257 35.48 38.85 8.93
N ALA A 258 35.23 37.68 8.29
CA ALA A 258 36.26 36.72 7.96
C ALA A 258 36.50 36.72 6.45
N GLU A 259 37.75 36.74 6.05
CA GLU A 259 38.14 36.55 4.65
C GLU A 259 38.16 35.05 4.32
N LEU A 260 37.38 34.64 3.31
CA LEU A 260 37.28 33.26 2.91
C LEU A 260 37.42 33.12 1.39
N ASP A 261 38.21 32.15 1.01
CA ASP A 261 38.25 31.63 -0.36
C ASP A 261 37.27 30.51 -0.55
N PHE A 262 36.21 30.72 -1.33
CA PHE A 262 35.18 29.73 -1.54
C PHE A 262 34.92 29.47 -3.03
N THR A 263 34.68 28.19 -3.40
CA THR A 263 34.35 27.81 -4.77
C THR A 263 32.87 28.04 -5.03
N TYR A 264 32.55 28.76 -6.08
CA TYR A 264 31.20 28.95 -6.57
C TYR A 264 30.66 27.62 -7.11
N PHE A 265 29.45 27.26 -6.70
CA PHE A 265 28.70 26.14 -7.22
C PHE A 265 27.31 26.62 -7.64
N ASN A 266 27.03 26.54 -8.93
CA ASN A 266 25.72 26.91 -9.47
C ASN A 266 24.58 26.05 -8.91
N ALA A 267 23.33 26.50 -9.09
CA ALA A 267 22.16 25.86 -8.50
C ALA A 267 21.92 24.43 -9.04
N VAL A 268 22.17 24.19 -10.34
CA VAL A 268 22.04 22.86 -10.97
C VAL A 268 23.08 21.90 -10.39
N TYR A 269 24.37 22.30 -10.41
CA TYR A 269 25.43 21.46 -9.84
C TYR A 269 25.22 21.15 -8.37
N THR A 270 24.65 22.09 -7.60
CA THR A 270 24.34 21.86 -6.19
C THR A 270 23.39 20.68 -6.00
N VAL A 271 22.35 20.56 -6.85
CA VAL A 271 21.39 19.45 -6.83
C VAL A 271 22.03 18.15 -7.32
N GLU A 272 22.76 18.19 -8.44
CA GLU A 272 23.47 17.03 -9.00
C GLU A 272 24.48 16.44 -8.03
N ASN A 273 25.29 17.28 -7.38
CA ASN A 273 26.26 16.86 -6.38
C ASN A 273 25.60 16.29 -5.12
N ALA A 274 24.46 16.88 -4.70
CA ALA A 274 23.69 16.35 -3.59
C ALA A 274 23.05 15.00 -3.93
N LEU A 275 22.57 14.82 -5.18
CA LEU A 275 22.04 13.56 -5.67
C LEU A 275 23.13 12.46 -5.71
N ALA A 276 24.32 12.79 -6.23
CA ALA A 276 25.45 11.85 -6.29
C ALA A 276 25.93 11.41 -4.90
N LYS A 277 25.77 12.26 -3.88
CA LYS A 277 26.18 12.00 -2.49
C LYS A 277 25.07 11.39 -1.62
N ALA A 278 23.84 11.33 -2.10
CA ALA A 278 22.70 10.77 -1.35
C ALA A 278 22.87 9.25 -1.19
N LYS A 279 23.21 8.80 0.02
CA LYS A 279 23.42 7.37 0.34
C LYS A 279 22.22 6.72 1.01
N ASP A 280 21.29 7.51 1.53
CA ASP A 280 20.11 7.07 2.26
C ASP A 280 18.83 7.71 1.71
N GLU A 281 17.69 7.15 2.09
CA GLU A 281 16.37 7.61 1.67
C GLU A 281 16.09 9.06 2.13
N LYS A 282 16.61 9.44 3.29
CA LYS A 282 16.43 10.79 3.84
C LYS A 282 17.21 11.85 3.03
N GLY A 283 18.42 11.52 2.61
CA GLY A 283 19.21 12.34 1.69
C GLY A 283 18.50 12.47 0.34
N LEU A 284 18.02 11.37 -0.21
CA LEU A 284 17.31 11.35 -1.48
C LEU A 284 16.02 12.21 -1.44
N LYS A 285 15.19 12.08 -0.39
CA LYS A 285 13.96 12.90 -0.22
C LYS A 285 14.22 14.41 -0.23
N ARG A 286 15.38 14.85 0.25
CA ARG A 286 15.77 16.29 0.22
C ARG A 286 16.08 16.81 -1.17
N VAL A 287 16.55 15.93 -2.06
CA VAL A 287 16.97 16.28 -3.42
C VAL A 287 15.84 16.13 -4.43
N VAL A 288 14.99 15.10 -4.27
CA VAL A 288 13.91 14.73 -5.23
C VAL A 288 12.99 15.90 -5.56
N ARG A 289 12.71 16.79 -4.62
CA ARG A 289 11.85 17.98 -4.86
C ARG A 289 12.40 18.94 -5.93
N PHE A 290 13.70 18.86 -6.24
CA PHE A 290 14.35 19.66 -7.27
C PHE A 290 14.54 18.92 -8.59
N LEU A 291 14.03 17.68 -8.68
CA LEU A 291 14.16 16.84 -9.86
C LEU A 291 12.80 16.68 -10.54
N LYS A 292 12.83 16.62 -11.86
CA LYS A 292 11.72 16.18 -12.68
C LYS A 292 12.07 14.80 -13.23
N GLU A 293 11.19 13.84 -13.00
CA GLU A 293 11.30 12.51 -13.59
C GLU A 293 10.55 12.51 -14.93
N GLY A 294 11.16 11.92 -15.93
CA GLY A 294 10.57 11.77 -17.24
C GLY A 294 11.02 10.47 -17.92
N PRO A 295 10.34 10.02 -18.98
CA PRO A 295 10.78 8.88 -19.77
C PRO A 295 12.16 9.19 -20.38
N CYS A 296 13.03 8.20 -20.40
CA CYS A 296 14.35 8.31 -21.03
C CYS A 296 14.19 8.60 -22.54
N ALA A 297 14.77 9.68 -23.03
CA ALA A 297 14.65 10.09 -24.43
C ALA A 297 15.20 9.04 -25.42
N ASP A 298 16.28 8.32 -25.05
CA ASP A 298 16.93 7.35 -25.93
C ASP A 298 16.12 6.05 -26.11
N CYS A 299 15.50 5.57 -25.05
CA CYS A 299 14.71 4.35 -25.13
C CYS A 299 13.19 4.60 -25.14
N GLY A 300 12.74 5.84 -24.99
CA GLY A 300 11.32 6.16 -24.94
C GLY A 300 10.60 5.52 -23.75
N GLY A 301 11.31 5.28 -22.62
CA GLY A 301 10.76 4.59 -21.45
C GLY A 301 10.83 3.05 -21.50
N THR A 302 11.18 2.43 -22.62
CA THR A 302 11.17 0.97 -22.83
C THR A 302 12.21 0.22 -22.00
N ARG A 303 13.18 0.91 -21.39
CA ARG A 303 14.27 0.31 -20.60
C ARG A 303 15.34 -0.42 -21.42
N LEU A 304 15.05 -0.77 -22.68
CA LEU A 304 15.83 -1.63 -23.55
C LEU A 304 16.75 -0.80 -24.49
N SER A 305 17.94 -1.32 -24.75
CA SER A 305 18.83 -0.81 -25.76
C SER A 305 18.26 -0.98 -27.18
N VAL A 306 18.81 -0.27 -28.15
CA VAL A 306 18.41 -0.42 -29.56
C VAL A 306 18.61 -1.85 -30.05
N ALA A 307 19.73 -2.49 -29.66
CA ALA A 307 20.03 -3.87 -30.02
C ALA A 307 19.00 -4.87 -29.44
N ALA A 308 18.57 -4.65 -28.21
CA ALA A 308 17.56 -5.51 -27.56
C ALA A 308 16.15 -5.30 -28.16
N ARG A 309 15.89 -4.21 -28.84
CA ARG A 309 14.63 -3.92 -29.56
C ARG A 309 14.67 -4.33 -31.04
N ALA A 310 15.81 -4.79 -31.53
CA ALA A 310 15.96 -5.16 -32.95
C ALA A 310 15.25 -6.46 -33.35
N PRO A 311 15.20 -7.54 -32.54
CA PRO A 311 14.48 -8.76 -32.88
C PRO A 311 12.96 -8.53 -32.95
N HIS A 312 12.28 -9.19 -33.91
CA HIS A 312 10.82 -9.12 -34.08
C HIS A 312 10.18 -10.52 -34.17
N VAL A 313 9.04 -10.65 -33.51
CA VAL A 313 8.15 -11.81 -33.57
C VAL A 313 6.76 -11.32 -33.96
N ARG A 314 6.17 -11.88 -35.02
CA ARG A 314 4.86 -11.41 -35.53
C ARG A 314 4.77 -9.90 -35.71
N GLY A 315 5.83 -9.27 -36.22
CA GLY A 315 5.88 -7.84 -36.49
C GLY A 315 6.18 -6.95 -35.27
N LEU A 316 6.18 -7.46 -34.06
CA LEU A 316 6.47 -6.70 -32.84
C LEU A 316 7.87 -6.96 -32.30
N ASN A 317 8.48 -5.92 -31.73
CA ASN A 317 9.69 -6.07 -30.93
C ASN A 317 9.37 -6.35 -29.44
N LEU A 318 10.40 -6.68 -28.65
CA LEU A 318 10.24 -7.05 -27.24
C LEU A 318 9.65 -5.90 -26.38
N ALA A 319 9.94 -4.65 -26.71
CA ALA A 319 9.38 -3.51 -25.97
C ALA A 319 7.87 -3.35 -26.26
N GLU A 320 7.47 -3.47 -27.52
CA GLU A 320 6.07 -3.40 -27.93
C GLU A 320 5.27 -4.57 -27.35
N ALA A 321 5.83 -5.80 -27.36
CA ALA A 321 5.22 -6.95 -26.71
C ALA A 321 5.13 -6.78 -25.18
N GLY A 322 6.13 -6.14 -24.56
CA GLY A 322 6.13 -5.83 -23.15
C GLY A 322 5.13 -4.74 -22.72
N ALA A 323 4.81 -3.83 -23.62
CA ALA A 323 3.84 -2.77 -23.40
C ALA A 323 2.36 -3.25 -23.49
N MET A 324 2.14 -4.46 -24.01
CA MET A 324 0.79 -5.05 -24.04
C MET A 324 0.28 -5.33 -22.63
N THR A 325 -1.04 -5.24 -22.47
CA THR A 325 -1.72 -5.81 -21.30
C THR A 325 -1.56 -7.34 -21.31
N LEU A 326 -1.70 -7.96 -20.16
CA LEU A 326 -1.56 -9.41 -20.03
C LEU A 326 -2.58 -10.17 -20.90
N ASP A 327 -3.83 -9.66 -20.98
CA ASP A 327 -4.87 -10.20 -21.87
C ASP A 327 -4.39 -10.20 -23.32
N ALA A 328 -3.98 -9.03 -23.82
CA ALA A 328 -3.51 -8.86 -25.20
C ALA A 328 -2.25 -9.67 -25.49
N ALA A 329 -1.31 -9.72 -24.51
CA ALA A 329 -0.08 -10.49 -24.63
C ALA A 329 -0.37 -12.00 -24.71
N ALA A 330 -1.32 -12.50 -23.91
CA ALA A 330 -1.73 -13.91 -23.94
C ALA A 330 -2.36 -14.28 -25.30
N ASP A 331 -3.22 -13.43 -25.83
CA ASP A 331 -3.84 -13.64 -27.15
C ASP A 331 -2.80 -13.59 -28.29
N TRP A 332 -1.87 -12.65 -28.20
CA TRP A 332 -0.79 -12.53 -29.17
C TRP A 332 0.14 -13.76 -29.14
N VAL A 333 0.52 -14.24 -27.93
CA VAL A 333 1.40 -15.40 -27.75
C VAL A 333 0.76 -16.67 -28.30
N ARG A 334 -0.55 -16.91 -28.14
CA ARG A 334 -1.27 -18.07 -28.68
C ARG A 334 -1.09 -18.22 -30.23
N GLY A 335 -1.02 -17.10 -30.93
CA GLY A 335 -0.86 -17.11 -32.39
C GLY A 335 0.59 -17.14 -32.86
N VAL A 336 1.60 -17.16 -31.97
CA VAL A 336 3.02 -17.17 -32.38
C VAL A 336 3.40 -18.47 -33.12
N PRO A 337 3.07 -19.70 -32.66
CA PRO A 337 3.47 -20.93 -33.35
C PRO A 337 2.99 -21.00 -34.80
N GLU A 338 1.76 -20.54 -35.05
CA GLU A 338 1.17 -20.57 -36.40
C GLU A 338 1.84 -19.61 -37.39
N SER A 339 2.46 -18.54 -36.87
CA SER A 339 3.18 -17.54 -37.67
C SER A 339 4.57 -17.99 -38.15
N LEU A 340 5.05 -19.16 -37.69
CA LEU A 340 6.41 -19.66 -37.92
C LEU A 340 6.42 -20.80 -38.89
N PRO A 341 7.59 -21.07 -39.53
CA PRO A 341 7.81 -22.26 -40.30
C PRO A 341 7.44 -23.55 -39.55
N ALA A 342 6.94 -24.55 -40.26
CA ALA A 342 6.35 -25.74 -39.64
C ALA A 342 7.33 -26.52 -38.74
N ASP A 343 8.60 -26.50 -39.06
CA ASP A 343 9.69 -27.16 -38.31
C ASP A 343 10.04 -26.45 -36.99
N MET A 344 9.69 -25.15 -36.84
CA MET A 344 9.92 -24.38 -35.62
C MET A 344 8.73 -24.39 -34.66
N ARG A 345 7.53 -24.76 -35.16
CA ARG A 345 6.28 -24.69 -34.38
C ARG A 345 6.31 -25.46 -33.07
N PRO A 346 6.84 -26.70 -32.99
CA PRO A 346 6.82 -27.45 -31.73
C PRO A 346 7.60 -26.77 -30.61
N MET A 347 8.76 -26.21 -30.95
CA MET A 347 9.55 -25.48 -29.93
C MET A 347 8.88 -24.15 -29.50
N ALA A 348 8.36 -23.41 -30.49
CA ALA A 348 7.62 -22.18 -30.19
C ALA A 348 6.40 -22.46 -29.32
N ALA A 349 5.66 -23.56 -29.60
CA ALA A 349 4.52 -23.98 -28.79
C ALA A 349 4.90 -24.23 -27.33
N ASN A 350 5.99 -24.93 -27.04
CA ASN A 350 6.46 -25.20 -25.68
C ASN A 350 6.81 -23.90 -24.91
N ILE A 351 7.44 -22.92 -25.59
CA ILE A 351 7.77 -21.63 -24.95
C ILE A 351 6.48 -20.83 -24.71
N CYS A 352 5.56 -20.84 -25.69
CA CYS A 352 4.27 -20.16 -25.55
C CYS A 352 3.40 -20.77 -24.45
N GLU A 353 3.36 -22.09 -24.34
CA GLU A 353 2.64 -22.82 -23.30
C GLU A 353 3.14 -22.43 -21.91
N SER A 354 4.46 -22.36 -21.71
CA SER A 354 5.07 -21.90 -20.45
C SER A 354 4.66 -20.48 -20.08
N PHE A 355 4.49 -19.59 -21.06
CA PHE A 355 3.97 -18.23 -20.84
C PHE A 355 2.49 -18.28 -20.46
N LEU A 356 1.69 -19.03 -21.23
CA LEU A 356 0.23 -19.09 -21.09
C LEU A 356 -0.20 -19.74 -19.77
N ASP A 357 0.55 -20.71 -19.26
CA ASP A 357 0.29 -21.32 -17.95
C ASP A 357 0.40 -20.33 -16.80
N VAL A 358 1.40 -19.46 -16.84
CA VAL A 358 1.53 -18.38 -15.83
C VAL A 358 0.48 -17.30 -16.06
N ALA A 359 0.26 -16.92 -17.34
CA ALA A 359 -0.69 -15.88 -17.72
C ALA A 359 -2.11 -16.23 -17.26
N ARG A 360 -2.58 -17.47 -17.48
CA ARG A 360 -3.92 -17.92 -17.09
C ARG A 360 -4.23 -17.65 -15.63
N ARG A 361 -3.34 -18.03 -14.71
CA ARG A 361 -3.52 -17.81 -13.27
C ARG A 361 -3.60 -16.33 -12.88
N LEU A 362 -2.80 -15.50 -13.55
CA LEU A 362 -2.85 -14.04 -13.35
C LEU A 362 -4.14 -13.44 -13.91
N LEU A 363 -4.66 -14.00 -15.02
CA LEU A 363 -5.95 -13.62 -15.59
C LEU A 363 -7.10 -13.99 -14.65
N ASP A 364 -7.08 -15.21 -14.10
CA ASP A 364 -8.06 -15.68 -13.11
C ASP A 364 -8.08 -14.78 -11.86
N LEU A 365 -6.92 -14.28 -11.46
CA LEU A 365 -6.78 -13.29 -10.38
C LEU A 365 -7.14 -11.84 -10.79
N GLY A 366 -7.65 -11.61 -12.01
CA GLY A 366 -8.11 -10.32 -12.49
C GLY A 366 -6.99 -9.31 -12.76
N LEU A 367 -5.78 -9.77 -13.15
CA LEU A 367 -4.64 -8.91 -13.48
C LEU A 367 -4.45 -8.69 -14.99
N GLY A 368 -5.44 -9.07 -15.81
CA GLY A 368 -5.38 -9.02 -17.28
C GLY A 368 -5.09 -7.63 -17.85
N TYR A 369 -5.56 -6.60 -17.18
CA TYR A 369 -5.38 -5.19 -17.58
C TYR A 369 -3.97 -4.63 -17.37
N LEU A 370 -3.09 -5.33 -16.63
CA LEU A 370 -1.74 -4.85 -16.35
C LEU A 370 -0.80 -5.09 -17.55
N ALA A 371 -0.11 -4.04 -17.98
CA ALA A 371 0.95 -4.16 -18.97
C ALA A 371 2.19 -4.81 -18.34
N LEU A 372 2.90 -5.64 -19.13
CA LEU A 372 4.07 -6.38 -18.63
C LEU A 372 5.24 -5.47 -18.25
N ASP A 373 5.35 -4.30 -18.87
CA ASP A 373 6.37 -3.27 -18.58
C ASP A 373 5.99 -2.35 -17.42
N ARG A 374 4.76 -2.44 -16.88
CA ARG A 374 4.31 -1.60 -15.77
C ARG A 374 5.25 -1.73 -14.58
N ALA A 375 5.73 -0.59 -14.08
CA ALA A 375 6.67 -0.55 -12.97
C ALA A 375 6.07 -1.20 -11.70
N GLY A 376 6.77 -2.15 -11.11
CA GLY A 376 6.30 -2.88 -9.92
C GLY A 376 5.98 -1.98 -8.73
N ALA A 377 6.69 -0.84 -8.60
CA ALA A 377 6.43 0.14 -7.54
C ALA A 377 5.08 0.87 -7.70
N THR A 378 4.49 0.88 -8.91
CA THR A 378 3.18 1.51 -9.17
C THR A 378 2.01 0.55 -8.98
N LEU A 379 2.27 -0.72 -8.70
CA LEU A 379 1.22 -1.69 -8.39
C LEU A 379 0.63 -1.40 -7.01
N SER A 380 -0.69 -1.52 -6.89
CA SER A 380 -1.37 -1.48 -5.60
C SER A 380 -0.94 -2.63 -4.70
N THR A 381 -1.26 -2.56 -3.41
CA THR A 381 -0.94 -3.62 -2.44
C THR A 381 -1.60 -4.93 -2.84
N GLY A 382 -2.88 -4.92 -3.21
CA GLY A 382 -3.61 -6.11 -3.66
C GLY A 382 -3.07 -6.68 -4.98
N GLU A 383 -2.68 -5.83 -5.97
CA GLU A 383 -2.03 -6.30 -7.19
C GLU A 383 -0.71 -7.01 -6.90
N ARG A 384 0.14 -6.45 -6.03
CA ARG A 384 1.40 -7.10 -5.62
C ARG A 384 1.17 -8.42 -4.90
N GLN A 385 0.18 -8.51 -4.04
CA GLN A 385 -0.18 -9.73 -3.32
C GLN A 385 -0.64 -10.83 -4.27
N ARG A 386 -1.51 -10.51 -5.25
CA ARG A 386 -1.95 -11.45 -6.30
C ARG A 386 -0.82 -11.94 -7.18
N VAL A 387 0.13 -11.06 -7.53
CA VAL A 387 1.35 -11.45 -8.26
C VAL A 387 2.17 -12.45 -7.44
N GLN A 388 2.32 -12.24 -6.13
CA GLN A 388 3.04 -13.18 -5.27
C GLN A 388 2.32 -14.53 -5.17
N LEU A 389 0.98 -14.51 -5.05
CA LEU A 389 0.17 -15.72 -5.02
C LEU A 389 0.33 -16.54 -6.31
N ALA A 390 0.19 -15.89 -7.48
CA ALA A 390 0.39 -16.57 -8.77
C ALA A 390 1.78 -17.19 -8.91
N ARG A 391 2.82 -16.57 -8.33
CA ARG A 391 4.18 -17.13 -8.29
C ARG A 391 4.30 -18.34 -7.37
N ALA A 392 3.66 -18.29 -6.21
CA ALA A 392 3.69 -19.38 -5.25
C ALA A 392 3.12 -20.68 -5.86
N VAL A 393 2.00 -20.57 -6.55
CA VAL A 393 1.31 -21.70 -7.21
C VAL A 393 2.11 -22.27 -8.39
N ARG A 394 2.92 -21.46 -9.05
CA ARG A 394 3.72 -21.92 -10.21
C ARG A 394 4.70 -23.04 -9.87
N ASN A 395 5.24 -23.06 -8.67
CA ASN A 395 6.37 -23.92 -8.32
C ASN A 395 6.00 -25.40 -8.19
N ARG A 396 4.71 -25.77 -8.28
CA ARG A 396 4.18 -27.15 -8.15
C ARG A 396 4.88 -27.94 -7.03
N THR A 397 5.13 -27.25 -5.91
CA THR A 397 5.68 -27.91 -4.72
C THR A 397 4.59 -28.73 -4.05
N ILE A 398 4.96 -29.86 -3.47
CA ILE A 398 4.04 -30.76 -2.80
C ILE A 398 4.43 -30.79 -1.32
N GLY A 399 3.43 -30.87 -0.42
CA GLY A 399 3.67 -30.98 1.02
C GLY A 399 4.17 -29.68 1.66
N VAL A 400 3.79 -28.52 1.10
CA VAL A 400 4.09 -27.18 1.64
C VAL A 400 2.86 -26.62 2.34
N LEU A 401 3.07 -25.86 3.40
CA LEU A 401 2.05 -25.06 4.05
C LEU A 401 2.06 -23.64 3.46
N TYR A 402 0.99 -23.25 2.80
CA TYR A 402 0.78 -21.86 2.36
C TYR A 402 -0.01 -21.11 3.42
N VAL A 403 0.54 -20.02 3.94
CA VAL A 403 -0.12 -19.12 4.88
C VAL A 403 -0.45 -17.82 4.15
N LEU A 404 -1.73 -17.57 3.92
CA LEU A 404 -2.24 -16.42 3.17
C LEU A 404 -2.90 -15.44 4.15
N ASP A 405 -2.36 -14.22 4.22
CA ASP A 405 -2.88 -13.19 5.12
C ASP A 405 -3.70 -12.17 4.32
N GLU A 406 -5.03 -12.26 4.45
CA GLU A 406 -6.05 -11.44 3.80
C GLU A 406 -5.87 -11.34 2.26
N PRO A 407 -5.84 -12.47 1.53
CA PRO A 407 -5.62 -12.45 0.09
C PRO A 407 -6.79 -11.86 -0.72
N SER A 408 -7.98 -11.73 -0.14
CA SER A 408 -9.16 -11.12 -0.77
C SER A 408 -9.14 -9.60 -0.77
N ILE A 409 -8.15 -8.96 -0.11
CA ILE A 409 -8.07 -7.50 0.04
C ILE A 409 -8.18 -6.78 -1.31
N GLY A 410 -9.11 -5.80 -1.38
CA GLY A 410 -9.31 -4.95 -2.55
C GLY A 410 -9.76 -5.72 -3.80
N LEU A 411 -10.27 -6.94 -3.63
CA LEU A 411 -10.85 -7.73 -4.71
C LEU A 411 -12.31 -7.38 -4.92
N HIS A 412 -12.65 -7.09 -6.17
CA HIS A 412 -14.06 -7.12 -6.58
C HIS A 412 -14.62 -8.55 -6.42
N PRO A 413 -15.89 -8.72 -6.06
CA PRO A 413 -16.55 -10.02 -5.95
C PRO A 413 -16.26 -11.01 -7.09
N SER A 414 -16.19 -10.55 -8.34
CA SER A 414 -15.86 -11.40 -9.49
C SER A 414 -14.43 -11.97 -9.48
N ASN A 415 -13.50 -11.37 -8.76
CA ASN A 415 -12.13 -11.85 -8.68
C ASN A 415 -11.89 -12.79 -7.49
N VAL A 416 -12.81 -12.83 -6.53
CA VAL A 416 -12.73 -13.76 -5.38
C VAL A 416 -12.90 -15.20 -5.88
N ASP A 417 -13.75 -15.42 -6.89
CA ASP A 417 -13.94 -16.77 -7.47
C ASP A 417 -12.63 -17.31 -8.08
N GLY A 418 -11.87 -16.46 -8.78
CA GLY A 418 -10.53 -16.82 -9.28
C GLY A 418 -9.52 -17.08 -8.15
N LEU A 419 -9.57 -16.31 -7.08
CA LEU A 419 -8.74 -16.54 -5.89
C LEU A 419 -9.04 -17.90 -5.26
N LEU A 420 -10.32 -18.25 -5.11
CA LEU A 420 -10.75 -19.54 -4.61
C LEU A 420 -10.25 -20.68 -5.49
N GLY A 421 -10.37 -20.56 -6.81
CA GLY A 421 -9.82 -21.53 -7.75
C GLY A 421 -8.33 -21.78 -7.53
N VAL A 422 -7.54 -20.72 -7.36
CA VAL A 422 -6.09 -20.83 -7.10
C VAL A 422 -5.80 -21.51 -5.75
N MET A 423 -6.58 -21.25 -4.70
CA MET A 423 -6.39 -21.90 -3.40
C MET A 423 -6.76 -23.40 -3.45
N HIS A 424 -7.83 -23.75 -4.15
CA HIS A 424 -8.21 -25.16 -4.38
C HIS A 424 -7.18 -25.92 -5.24
N ASP A 425 -6.60 -25.27 -6.25
CA ASP A 425 -5.51 -25.87 -7.05
C ASP A 425 -4.30 -26.19 -6.15
N LEU A 426 -3.92 -25.31 -5.22
CA LEU A 426 -2.84 -25.58 -4.25
C LEU A 426 -3.12 -26.80 -3.40
N VAL A 427 -4.34 -26.95 -2.90
CA VAL A 427 -4.75 -28.11 -2.10
C VAL A 427 -4.77 -29.37 -2.96
N ALA A 428 -5.33 -29.31 -4.17
CA ALA A 428 -5.36 -30.42 -5.11
C ALA A 428 -3.95 -30.90 -5.54
N ASP A 429 -2.97 -30.00 -5.57
CA ASP A 429 -1.55 -30.31 -5.81
C ASP A 429 -0.88 -30.98 -4.57
N GLY A 430 -1.61 -31.25 -3.49
CA GLY A 430 -1.13 -31.94 -2.28
C GLY A 430 -0.45 -31.02 -1.25
N ASN A 431 -0.86 -29.77 -1.18
CA ASN A 431 -0.39 -28.80 -0.18
C ASN A 431 -1.49 -28.54 0.86
N SER A 432 -1.11 -27.83 1.93
CA SER A 432 -2.04 -27.30 2.93
C SER A 432 -2.12 -25.79 2.79
N VAL A 433 -3.33 -25.24 2.89
CA VAL A 433 -3.54 -23.79 2.79
C VAL A 433 -4.22 -23.28 4.05
N VAL A 434 -3.59 -22.34 4.74
CA VAL A 434 -4.19 -21.61 5.86
C VAL A 434 -4.43 -20.17 5.38
N VAL A 435 -5.69 -19.75 5.33
CA VAL A 435 -6.09 -18.42 4.90
C VAL A 435 -6.68 -17.64 6.07
N VAL A 436 -6.07 -16.49 6.39
CA VAL A 436 -6.68 -15.49 7.27
C VAL A 436 -7.50 -14.56 6.40
N ASP A 437 -8.80 -14.53 6.57
CA ASP A 437 -9.64 -13.65 5.77
C ASP A 437 -10.89 -13.17 6.53
N HIS A 438 -11.52 -12.13 6.00
CA HIS A 438 -12.76 -11.55 6.51
C HIS A 438 -13.91 -11.66 5.50
N ASP A 439 -13.62 -11.95 4.22
CA ASP A 439 -14.65 -12.18 3.20
C ASP A 439 -15.41 -13.49 3.50
N VAL A 440 -16.71 -13.34 3.76
CA VAL A 440 -17.60 -14.48 4.09
C VAL A 440 -17.63 -15.53 2.99
N ARG A 441 -17.43 -15.15 1.72
CA ARG A 441 -17.39 -16.09 0.58
C ARG A 441 -16.13 -16.95 0.64
N VAL A 442 -14.99 -16.35 0.98
CA VAL A 442 -13.74 -17.10 1.21
C VAL A 442 -13.91 -18.07 2.36
N LEU A 443 -14.47 -17.61 3.49
CA LEU A 443 -14.69 -18.45 4.65
C LEU A 443 -15.67 -19.61 4.37
N LYS A 444 -16.75 -19.36 3.60
CA LYS A 444 -17.70 -20.40 3.19
C LYS A 444 -17.11 -21.46 2.27
N ALA A 445 -16.03 -21.14 1.54
CA ALA A 445 -15.37 -22.05 0.63
C ALA A 445 -14.26 -22.89 1.29
N CYS A 446 -13.97 -22.65 2.58
CA CYS A 446 -13.00 -23.45 3.32
C CYS A 446 -13.56 -24.82 3.72
N ASP A 447 -12.67 -25.82 3.83
CA ASP A 447 -13.01 -27.15 4.35
C ASP A 447 -13.15 -27.10 5.87
N HIS A 448 -12.29 -26.33 6.53
CA HIS A 448 -12.22 -26.17 7.98
C HIS A 448 -12.09 -24.71 8.37
N LEU A 449 -12.75 -24.31 9.46
CA LEU A 449 -12.67 -22.95 10.01
C LEU A 449 -12.13 -22.96 11.45
N ILE A 450 -11.34 -21.96 11.76
CA ILE A 450 -10.85 -21.63 13.10
C ILE A 450 -11.25 -20.19 13.38
N GLU A 451 -12.06 -19.95 14.40
CA GLU A 451 -12.46 -18.61 14.79
C GLU A 451 -11.74 -18.17 16.05
N MET A 452 -11.02 -17.03 15.93
CA MET A 452 -10.28 -16.39 17.01
C MET A 452 -11.11 -15.28 17.64
N GLY A 453 -11.10 -15.22 18.97
CA GLY A 453 -11.90 -14.22 19.69
C GLY A 453 -11.70 -14.26 21.20
N PRO A 454 -12.74 -13.90 21.96
CA PRO A 454 -14.07 -13.41 21.53
C PRO A 454 -14.08 -11.95 21.06
N VAL A 455 -13.06 -11.17 21.43
CA VAL A 455 -12.89 -9.73 21.16
C VAL A 455 -11.45 -9.42 20.78
N ALA A 456 -11.17 -8.14 20.49
CA ALA A 456 -9.84 -7.65 20.16
C ALA A 456 -8.94 -7.45 21.39
N GLY A 457 -7.62 -7.39 21.15
CA GLY A 457 -6.63 -6.96 22.14
C GLY A 457 -6.42 -7.95 23.30
N ALA A 458 -6.34 -7.42 24.52
CA ALA A 458 -5.96 -8.20 25.71
C ALA A 458 -6.97 -9.29 26.11
N GLU A 459 -8.20 -9.15 25.75
CA GLU A 459 -9.28 -10.13 26.02
C GLU A 459 -9.52 -11.10 24.85
N GLY A 460 -8.81 -10.90 23.74
CA GLY A 460 -8.78 -11.82 22.60
C GLY A 460 -7.77 -12.95 22.78
N GLY A 461 -7.40 -13.61 21.69
CA GLY A 461 -6.33 -14.60 21.64
C GLY A 461 -6.76 -16.01 22.02
N HIS A 462 -8.06 -16.29 22.03
CA HIS A 462 -8.63 -17.64 22.25
C HIS A 462 -9.21 -18.20 20.96
N VAL A 463 -9.25 -19.52 20.83
CA VAL A 463 -10.08 -20.21 19.84
C VAL A 463 -11.49 -20.32 20.41
N ILE A 464 -12.46 -19.70 19.74
CA ILE A 464 -13.87 -19.69 20.21
C ILE A 464 -14.75 -20.70 19.47
N ALA A 465 -14.38 -21.05 18.25
CA ALA A 465 -15.01 -22.10 17.45
C ALA A 465 -14.00 -22.71 16.48
N GLN A 466 -14.11 -24.01 16.21
CA GLN A 466 -13.39 -24.69 15.14
C GLN A 466 -14.19 -25.87 14.62
N GLY A 467 -13.97 -26.27 13.38
CA GLY A 467 -14.65 -27.38 12.72
C GLY A 467 -14.96 -27.04 11.26
N THR A 468 -15.80 -27.83 10.64
CA THR A 468 -16.34 -27.55 9.29
C THR A 468 -17.15 -26.26 9.31
N VAL A 469 -17.36 -25.66 8.14
CA VAL A 469 -18.17 -24.42 8.01
C VAL A 469 -19.56 -24.59 8.66
N GLY A 470 -20.18 -25.76 8.48
CA GLY A 470 -21.50 -26.09 9.09
C GLY A 470 -21.46 -26.14 10.62
N GLU A 471 -20.41 -26.74 11.21
CA GLU A 471 -20.23 -26.82 12.67
C GLU A 471 -20.01 -25.43 13.29
N VAL A 472 -19.16 -24.59 12.65
CA VAL A 472 -18.93 -23.21 13.10
C VAL A 472 -20.20 -22.36 12.95
N ALA A 473 -20.96 -22.52 11.86
CA ALA A 473 -22.22 -21.83 11.63
C ALA A 473 -23.32 -22.21 12.67
N ALA A 474 -23.23 -23.40 13.22
CA ALA A 474 -24.14 -23.87 14.28
C ALA A 474 -23.66 -23.54 15.70
N ASN A 475 -22.43 -23.04 15.86
CA ASN A 475 -21.85 -22.81 17.18
C ASN A 475 -22.34 -21.45 17.76
N PRO A 476 -23.06 -21.47 18.93
CA PRO A 476 -23.58 -20.22 19.50
C PRO A 476 -22.52 -19.26 20.02
N SER A 477 -21.30 -19.72 20.23
CA SER A 477 -20.18 -18.88 20.64
C SER A 477 -19.51 -18.16 19.46
N SER A 478 -19.78 -18.61 18.24
CA SER A 478 -19.18 -18.04 17.01
C SER A 478 -19.77 -16.68 16.69
N ARG A 479 -18.90 -15.73 16.44
CA ARG A 479 -19.25 -14.37 16.00
C ARG A 479 -19.51 -14.28 14.51
N ILE A 480 -18.88 -15.18 13.73
CA ILE A 480 -19.06 -15.23 12.28
C ILE A 480 -20.26 -16.09 11.88
N ALA A 481 -20.77 -16.98 12.75
CA ALA A 481 -21.86 -17.87 12.45
C ALA A 481 -23.10 -17.22 11.81
N PRO A 482 -23.59 -16.05 12.29
CA PRO A 482 -24.76 -15.40 11.68
C PRO A 482 -24.53 -14.99 10.21
N PHE A 483 -23.27 -14.72 9.83
CA PHE A 483 -22.89 -14.37 8.44
C PHE A 483 -22.69 -15.63 7.58
N LEU A 484 -22.19 -16.71 8.16
CA LEU A 484 -22.07 -18.00 7.46
C LEU A 484 -23.44 -18.59 7.12
N SER A 485 -24.42 -18.43 8.00
CA SER A 485 -25.79 -18.97 7.87
C SER A 485 -26.74 -18.00 7.15
N ASP A 486 -26.29 -16.88 6.61
CA ASP A 486 -27.08 -15.84 5.93
C ASP A 486 -28.28 -15.33 6.79
N GLN A 487 -28.16 -15.39 8.12
CA GLN A 487 -29.20 -14.92 9.06
C GLN A 487 -29.17 -13.43 9.33
N VAL A 488 -28.14 -12.73 8.82
CA VAL A 488 -27.92 -11.30 9.09
C VAL A 488 -28.38 -10.48 7.89
N SER A 489 -29.28 -9.51 8.13
CA SER A 489 -29.72 -8.59 7.08
C SER A 489 -28.56 -7.76 6.54
N ALA A 490 -28.46 -7.68 5.22
CA ALA A 490 -27.52 -6.79 4.52
C ALA A 490 -27.85 -5.31 4.75
N ARG A 491 -29.12 -4.97 4.96
CA ARG A 491 -29.57 -3.59 5.15
C ARG A 491 -29.58 -3.22 6.64
N ILE A 492 -28.69 -2.33 7.03
CA ILE A 492 -28.51 -1.86 8.41
C ILE A 492 -28.91 -0.40 8.59
N ARG A 493 -28.97 0.34 7.46
CA ARG A 493 -29.16 1.80 7.43
C ARG A 493 -30.47 2.14 6.69
N GLU A 494 -31.24 3.10 7.21
CA GLU A 494 -32.32 3.71 6.46
C GLU A 494 -31.76 4.65 5.39
N ARG A 495 -32.15 4.42 4.13
CA ARG A 495 -31.78 5.25 3.00
C ARG A 495 -32.92 6.23 2.68
N VAL A 496 -32.56 7.36 2.10
CA VAL A 496 -33.54 8.31 1.61
C VAL A 496 -34.34 7.75 0.42
N ALA A 497 -35.54 8.26 0.19
CA ALA A 497 -36.31 7.91 -0.98
C ALA A 497 -35.60 8.44 -2.26
N GLU A 498 -35.81 7.75 -3.40
CA GLU A 498 -35.20 8.10 -4.68
C GLU A 498 -35.35 9.58 -5.06
N SER A 499 -36.57 10.10 -4.88
CA SER A 499 -36.91 11.52 -5.17
C SER A 499 -36.17 12.53 -4.27
N GLN A 500 -35.54 12.05 -3.19
CA GLN A 500 -34.83 12.89 -2.21
C GLN A 500 -33.32 12.76 -2.29
N VAL A 501 -32.78 11.88 -3.14
CA VAL A 501 -31.32 11.64 -3.23
C VAL A 501 -30.58 12.95 -3.50
N PHE A 502 -31.04 13.73 -4.48
CA PHE A 502 -30.44 15.01 -4.88
C PHE A 502 -31.09 16.25 -4.23
N SER A 503 -31.95 16.09 -3.22
CA SER A 503 -32.67 17.20 -2.59
C SER A 503 -31.78 18.22 -1.88
N LEU A 504 -30.56 17.86 -1.50
CA LEU A 504 -29.57 18.74 -0.85
C LEU A 504 -28.56 19.34 -1.83
N GLY A 505 -28.77 19.14 -3.15
CA GLY A 505 -27.87 19.55 -4.22
C GLY A 505 -26.91 18.44 -4.64
N HIS A 506 -25.94 18.80 -5.48
CA HIS A 506 -24.99 17.85 -6.06
C HIS A 506 -23.57 18.41 -6.18
N ILE A 507 -22.62 17.54 -6.46
CA ILE A 507 -21.29 17.84 -6.96
C ILE A 507 -21.25 17.29 -8.38
N ARG A 508 -21.12 18.15 -9.38
CA ARG A 508 -21.00 17.76 -10.78
C ARG A 508 -19.57 17.98 -11.25
N MET A 509 -18.97 16.96 -11.85
CA MET A 509 -17.62 17.01 -12.40
C MET A 509 -17.59 16.48 -13.82
N THR A 510 -17.03 17.29 -14.74
CA THR A 510 -16.79 16.89 -16.13
C THR A 510 -15.29 16.81 -16.38
N THR A 511 -14.81 15.69 -16.94
CA THR A 511 -13.38 15.46 -17.20
C THR A 511 -13.11 15.20 -18.69
N SER A 512 -11.87 15.48 -19.11
CA SER A 512 -11.29 14.90 -20.32
C SER A 512 -10.66 13.53 -19.98
N GLN A 513 -10.10 12.86 -20.97
CA GLN A 513 -9.43 11.57 -20.74
C GLN A 513 -8.22 11.75 -19.82
N LEU A 514 -8.10 10.84 -18.83
CA LEU A 514 -6.92 10.70 -17.99
C LEU A 514 -6.56 9.20 -17.88
N HIS A 515 -5.33 8.86 -18.24
CA HIS A 515 -4.90 7.46 -18.34
C HIS A 515 -5.86 6.63 -19.23
N THR A 516 -6.38 5.52 -18.69
CA THR A 516 -7.39 4.70 -19.37
C THR A 516 -8.82 5.16 -19.15
N VAL A 517 -9.04 6.13 -18.24
CA VAL A 517 -10.36 6.69 -17.95
C VAL A 517 -10.78 7.63 -19.09
N LYS A 518 -11.90 7.32 -19.72
CA LYS A 518 -12.50 8.10 -20.80
C LYS A 518 -13.09 9.39 -20.23
N PRO A 519 -13.48 10.38 -21.07
CA PRO A 519 -14.19 11.55 -20.57
C PRO A 519 -15.42 11.17 -19.75
N LEU A 520 -15.54 11.75 -18.56
CA LEU A 520 -16.62 11.49 -17.61
C LEU A 520 -17.47 12.74 -17.40
N ASP A 521 -18.77 12.51 -17.20
CA ASP A 521 -19.72 13.46 -16.63
C ASP A 521 -20.39 12.73 -15.44
N VAL A 522 -20.15 13.21 -14.22
CA VAL A 522 -20.56 12.54 -13.00
C VAL A 522 -21.24 13.48 -12.05
N ASP A 523 -22.43 13.06 -11.56
CA ASP A 523 -23.18 13.73 -10.51
C ASP A 523 -23.13 12.95 -9.21
N ILE A 524 -22.71 13.61 -8.14
CA ILE A 524 -22.58 13.04 -6.79
C ILE A 524 -23.55 13.78 -5.87
N PRO A 525 -24.57 13.11 -5.28
CA PRO A 525 -25.53 13.77 -4.41
C PRO A 525 -24.87 14.24 -3.11
N ARG A 526 -25.19 15.48 -2.69
CA ARG A 526 -24.71 16.05 -1.44
C ARG A 526 -25.43 15.48 -0.22
N GLY A 527 -24.70 15.41 0.92
CA GLY A 527 -25.25 14.93 2.19
C GLY A 527 -25.74 13.48 2.11
N ARG A 528 -25.06 12.65 1.34
CA ARG A 528 -25.41 11.23 1.10
C ARG A 528 -24.16 10.34 1.21
N LEU A 529 -24.42 9.05 1.43
CA LEU A 529 -23.41 8.00 1.28
C LEU A 529 -23.41 7.53 -0.17
N VAL A 530 -22.30 7.76 -0.86
CA VAL A 530 -22.11 7.41 -2.28
C VAL A 530 -21.02 6.35 -2.39
N ALA A 531 -21.34 5.23 -3.00
CA ALA A 531 -20.37 4.17 -3.27
C ALA A 531 -19.87 4.24 -4.72
N VAL A 532 -18.57 4.37 -4.91
CA VAL A 532 -17.90 4.23 -6.21
C VAL A 532 -17.37 2.82 -6.31
N THR A 533 -17.91 2.03 -7.22
CA THR A 533 -17.63 0.60 -7.35
C THR A 533 -17.23 0.23 -8.77
N GLY A 534 -16.92 -1.04 -9.00
CA GLY A 534 -16.51 -1.59 -10.29
C GLY A 534 -15.28 -2.51 -10.14
N VAL A 535 -14.99 -3.29 -11.18
CA VAL A 535 -13.89 -4.25 -11.19
C VAL A 535 -12.52 -3.58 -10.96
N SER A 536 -11.51 -4.36 -10.59
CA SER A 536 -10.14 -3.84 -10.43
C SER A 536 -9.63 -3.24 -11.75
N GLY A 537 -9.00 -2.06 -11.67
CA GLY A 537 -8.50 -1.35 -12.86
C GLY A 537 -9.56 -0.62 -13.70
N SER A 538 -10.84 -0.55 -13.25
CA SER A 538 -11.90 0.17 -13.98
C SER A 538 -11.80 1.69 -13.93
N GLY A 539 -10.86 2.26 -13.14
CA GLY A 539 -10.61 3.70 -13.08
C GLY A 539 -11.20 4.43 -11.87
N LYS A 540 -11.73 3.72 -10.87
CA LYS A 540 -12.28 4.30 -9.62
C LYS A 540 -11.33 5.28 -8.95
N THR A 541 -10.09 4.84 -8.69
CA THR A 541 -9.05 5.65 -8.05
C THR A 541 -8.73 6.89 -8.87
N THR A 542 -8.62 6.78 -10.18
CA THR A 542 -8.36 7.91 -11.08
C THR A 542 -9.51 8.92 -11.05
N MET A 543 -10.78 8.47 -11.10
CA MET A 543 -11.93 9.35 -11.02
C MET A 543 -12.00 10.08 -9.65
N VAL A 544 -11.78 9.37 -8.55
CA VAL A 544 -11.97 9.94 -7.21
C VAL A 544 -10.72 10.63 -6.69
N LEU A 545 -9.56 9.92 -6.67
CA LEU A 545 -8.35 10.42 -6.00
C LEU A 545 -7.50 11.32 -6.89
N GLU A 546 -7.50 11.09 -8.21
CA GLU A 546 -6.70 11.89 -9.14
C GLU A 546 -7.50 13.01 -9.81
N SER A 547 -8.86 12.93 -9.83
CA SER A 547 -9.71 13.95 -10.44
C SER A 547 -10.54 14.70 -9.40
N LEU A 548 -11.49 14.04 -8.71
CA LEU A 548 -12.44 14.70 -7.81
C LEU A 548 -11.75 15.41 -6.63
N ILE A 549 -10.89 14.73 -5.88
CA ILE A 549 -10.22 15.29 -4.70
C ILE A 549 -9.30 16.47 -5.06
N PRO A 550 -8.41 16.37 -6.07
CA PRO A 550 -7.59 17.51 -6.47
C PRO A 550 -8.42 18.70 -6.95
N ALA A 551 -9.49 18.44 -7.70
CA ALA A 551 -10.38 19.51 -8.20
C ALA A 551 -11.11 20.23 -7.04
N LEU A 552 -11.66 19.48 -6.07
CA LEU A 552 -12.28 20.06 -4.87
C LEU A 552 -11.30 20.88 -4.04
N LYS A 553 -10.05 20.40 -3.88
CA LYS A 553 -9.01 21.13 -3.15
C LYS A 553 -8.57 22.39 -3.88
N ALA A 554 -8.36 22.33 -5.18
CA ALA A 554 -8.01 23.49 -6.01
C ALA A 554 -9.10 24.56 -5.95
N GLN A 555 -10.37 24.18 -6.11
CA GLN A 555 -11.50 25.11 -6.01
C GLN A 555 -11.58 25.74 -4.61
N ALA A 556 -11.42 24.97 -3.54
CA ALA A 556 -11.43 25.48 -2.16
C ALA A 556 -10.27 26.43 -1.87
N ALA A 557 -9.11 26.24 -2.50
CA ALA A 557 -7.93 27.11 -2.40
C ALA A 557 -7.99 28.32 -3.36
N GLY A 558 -8.95 28.37 -4.29
CA GLY A 558 -8.99 29.38 -5.36
C GLY A 558 -7.90 29.20 -6.42
N GLU A 559 -7.39 27.99 -6.57
CA GLU A 559 -6.38 27.59 -7.56
C GLU A 559 -7.03 27.09 -8.84
N LEU A 560 -6.23 26.96 -9.91
CA LEU A 560 -6.69 26.38 -11.17
C LEU A 560 -7.03 24.89 -10.99
N LEU A 561 -8.13 24.47 -11.63
CA LEU A 561 -8.50 23.05 -11.67
C LEU A 561 -7.39 22.22 -12.36
N PRO A 562 -7.25 20.93 -12.02
CA PRO A 562 -6.37 20.02 -12.75
C PRO A 562 -6.69 20.05 -14.26
N GLU A 563 -5.66 19.99 -15.11
CA GLU A 563 -5.77 20.16 -16.58
C GLU A 563 -6.84 19.27 -17.23
N HIS A 564 -7.05 18.07 -16.71
CA HIS A 564 -8.04 17.11 -17.22
C HIS A 564 -9.47 17.35 -16.67
N VAL A 565 -9.65 18.20 -15.65
CA VAL A 565 -10.98 18.53 -15.11
C VAL A 565 -11.47 19.79 -15.81
N ARG A 566 -12.49 19.64 -16.62
CA ARG A 566 -13.06 20.74 -17.43
C ARG A 566 -13.97 21.64 -16.63
N GLU A 567 -14.79 21.05 -15.78
CA GLU A 567 -15.79 21.74 -15.01
C GLU A 567 -16.03 21.06 -13.67
N LEU A 568 -16.24 21.86 -12.62
CA LEU A 568 -16.61 21.40 -11.29
C LEU A 568 -17.62 22.35 -10.65
N GLU A 569 -18.83 21.84 -10.39
CA GLU A 569 -19.87 22.53 -9.64
C GLU A 569 -20.01 21.86 -8.26
N THR A 570 -20.02 22.62 -7.17
CA THR A 570 -19.93 22.04 -5.82
C THR A 570 -20.98 22.55 -4.83
N GLU A 571 -21.94 23.34 -5.25
CA GLU A 571 -23.06 23.83 -4.45
C GLU A 571 -22.82 23.95 -2.92
N GLY A 572 -21.76 24.67 -2.52
CA GLY A 572 -21.46 24.97 -1.12
C GLY A 572 -20.49 24.03 -0.41
N ILE A 573 -19.87 23.10 -1.08
CA ILE A 573 -18.75 22.31 -0.54
C ILE A 573 -17.48 23.20 -0.46
N ARG A 574 -16.81 23.19 0.68
CA ARG A 574 -15.59 24.00 0.94
C ARG A 574 -14.41 23.15 1.39
N ARG A 575 -14.63 21.92 1.80
CA ARG A 575 -13.58 21.03 2.33
C ARG A 575 -13.65 19.63 1.72
N ALA A 576 -12.51 19.11 1.32
CA ALA A 576 -12.38 17.76 0.83
C ALA A 576 -11.34 17.02 1.67
N ASN A 577 -11.78 16.00 2.41
CA ASN A 577 -10.97 15.20 3.32
C ASN A 577 -10.78 13.80 2.72
N LEU A 578 -9.53 13.43 2.44
CA LEU A 578 -9.18 12.08 2.03
C LEU A 578 -8.79 11.26 3.25
N ILE A 579 -9.48 10.14 3.45
CA ILE A 579 -9.22 9.16 4.51
C ILE A 579 -8.79 7.86 3.83
N ASP A 580 -7.50 7.67 3.70
CA ASP A 580 -6.89 6.50 3.06
C ASP A 580 -6.14 5.62 4.08
N ALA A 581 -5.78 4.40 3.65
CA ALA A 581 -5.05 3.44 4.47
C ALA A 581 -3.54 3.71 4.59
N THR A 582 -3.05 4.87 4.10
CA THR A 582 -1.63 5.22 4.24
C THR A 582 -1.24 5.30 5.73
N PRO A 583 -0.07 4.78 6.12
CA PRO A 583 0.37 4.82 7.51
C PRO A 583 0.39 6.24 8.07
N ILE A 584 -0.09 6.37 9.28
CA ILE A 584 -0.03 7.64 10.01
C ILE A 584 1.39 7.85 10.52
N GLY A 585 2.18 8.61 9.77
CA GLY A 585 3.55 8.97 10.14
C GLY A 585 4.54 7.79 10.11
N ALA A 586 5.77 8.04 9.73
CA ALA A 586 6.87 7.07 9.79
C ALA A 586 7.61 7.08 11.15
N ASN A 587 7.14 7.87 12.11
CA ASN A 587 7.85 8.10 13.36
C ASN A 587 7.27 7.22 14.48
N VAL A 588 8.07 6.31 14.99
CA VAL A 588 7.76 5.45 16.16
C VAL A 588 7.34 6.26 17.40
N ARG A 589 7.66 7.55 17.45
CA ARG A 589 7.26 8.44 18.55
C ARG A 589 5.83 8.94 18.45
N SER A 590 5.15 8.75 17.32
CA SER A 590 3.73 9.05 17.19
C SER A 590 2.91 7.91 17.81
N THR A 591 1.97 8.23 18.67
CA THR A 591 1.07 7.26 19.32
C THR A 591 -0.38 7.63 19.06
N VAL A 592 -1.31 6.70 19.34
CA VAL A 592 -2.76 6.96 19.28
C VAL A 592 -3.12 8.23 20.06
N ALA A 593 -2.62 8.36 21.30
CA ALA A 593 -2.90 9.54 22.13
C ALA A 593 -2.33 10.84 21.56
N THR A 594 -1.15 10.80 20.91
CA THR A 594 -0.58 12.03 20.32
C THR A 594 -1.32 12.43 19.06
N TYR A 595 -1.70 11.48 18.23
CA TYR A 595 -2.42 11.75 17.00
C TYR A 595 -3.84 12.26 17.24
N ALA A 596 -4.53 11.69 18.23
CA ALA A 596 -5.85 12.13 18.64
C ALA A 596 -5.84 13.38 19.54
N ASP A 597 -4.70 14.08 19.71
CA ASP A 597 -4.49 15.23 20.58
C ASP A 597 -4.89 15.01 22.06
N ILE A 598 -4.88 13.77 22.51
CA ILE A 598 -5.21 13.40 23.89
C ILE A 598 -4.00 13.65 24.79
N HIS A 599 -2.81 13.29 24.32
CA HIS A 599 -1.57 13.36 25.11
C HIS A 599 -1.27 14.77 25.63
N ASP A 600 -1.50 15.81 24.83
CA ASP A 600 -1.26 17.19 25.23
C ASP A 600 -2.19 17.66 26.38
N GLU A 601 -3.45 17.24 26.35
CA GLU A 601 -4.41 17.53 27.42
C GLU A 601 -4.06 16.72 28.67
N LEU A 602 -3.62 15.48 28.55
CA LEU A 602 -3.13 14.68 29.68
C LEU A 602 -1.91 15.32 30.32
N ARG A 603 -0.90 15.74 29.54
CA ARG A 603 0.28 16.45 30.07
C ARG A 603 -0.11 17.69 30.87
N ARG A 604 -1.09 18.49 30.41
CA ARG A 604 -1.63 19.64 31.14
C ARG A 604 -2.36 19.23 32.40
N ALA A 605 -3.09 18.13 32.38
CA ALA A 605 -3.80 17.63 33.55
C ALA A 605 -2.84 17.14 34.63
N PHE A 606 -1.80 16.38 34.25
CA PHE A 606 -0.79 15.87 35.19
C PHE A 606 0.08 17.01 35.79
N ALA A 607 0.42 18.03 35.01
CA ALA A 607 1.15 19.19 35.52
C ALA A 607 0.37 20.00 36.57
N ARG A 608 -0.95 19.81 36.69
CA ARG A 608 -1.81 20.46 37.69
C ARG A 608 -1.95 19.68 38.98
N CYS A 609 -1.55 18.41 39.06
CA CYS A 609 -1.66 17.60 40.25
C CYS A 609 -0.65 18.07 41.32
N GLU A 610 -0.95 17.81 42.60
CA GLU A 610 -0.14 18.22 43.75
C GLU A 610 1.30 17.72 43.66
N ALA A 611 1.49 16.43 43.34
CA ALA A 611 2.81 15.82 43.19
C ALA A 611 3.67 16.53 42.11
N ALA A 612 3.06 16.95 41.01
CA ALA A 612 3.76 17.68 39.96
C ALA A 612 4.13 19.10 40.39
N LYS A 613 3.25 19.79 41.10
CA LYS A 613 3.52 21.15 41.64
C LYS A 613 4.64 21.12 42.65
N THR A 614 4.61 20.18 43.61
CA THR A 614 5.66 19.99 44.61
C THR A 614 7.01 19.67 43.98
N GLY A 615 7.04 18.85 42.94
CA GLY A 615 8.24 18.49 42.18
C GLY A 615 8.70 19.52 41.13
N GLY A 616 7.93 20.63 40.94
CA GLY A 616 8.24 21.67 39.96
C GLY A 616 8.11 21.21 38.51
N TRP A 617 7.31 20.18 38.24
CA TRP A 617 7.11 19.60 36.91
C TRP A 617 6.07 20.41 36.12
N LYS A 618 6.43 20.80 34.88
CA LYS A 618 5.58 21.51 33.92
C LYS A 618 5.04 20.56 32.86
N ALA A 619 4.00 20.97 32.14
CA ALA A 619 3.40 20.16 31.07
C ALA A 619 4.42 19.73 29.99
N GLY A 620 5.46 20.52 29.72
CA GLY A 620 6.54 20.16 28.82
C GLY A 620 7.38 18.98 29.29
N ASP A 621 7.55 18.80 30.59
CA ASP A 621 8.38 17.76 31.20
C ASP A 621 7.76 16.36 31.02
N PHE A 622 6.44 16.28 30.85
CA PHE A 622 5.69 15.06 30.57
C PHE A 622 5.69 14.65 29.10
N SER A 623 6.40 15.36 28.23
CA SER A 623 6.58 14.92 26.83
C SER A 623 7.64 13.82 26.75
N TYR A 624 7.27 12.62 26.33
CA TYR A 624 8.24 11.56 26.07
C TYR A 624 9.11 11.83 24.83
N ASN A 625 8.81 12.86 24.02
CA ASN A 625 9.64 13.29 22.88
C ASN A 625 10.75 14.27 23.29
N THR A 626 10.47 15.21 24.17
CA THR A 626 11.37 16.33 24.51
C THR A 626 11.44 16.65 26.00
N GLY A 627 10.60 16.03 26.83
CA GLY A 627 10.49 16.32 28.25
C GLY A 627 11.57 15.68 29.12
N ARG A 628 11.74 16.16 30.31
CA ARG A 628 12.72 15.64 31.30
C ARG A 628 12.33 14.27 31.88
N LEU A 629 11.04 13.92 31.84
CA LEU A 629 10.51 12.63 32.31
C LEU A 629 10.53 11.53 31.23
N ARG A 630 11.17 11.75 30.07
CA ARG A 630 11.35 10.71 29.06
C ARG A 630 12.39 9.70 29.50
N CYS A 631 12.24 8.45 29.06
CA CYS A 631 13.24 7.42 29.32
C CYS A 631 14.58 7.79 28.66
N PRO A 632 15.69 7.86 29.41
CA PRO A 632 17.00 8.23 28.85
C PRO A 632 17.60 7.14 27.97
N THR A 633 17.27 5.88 28.21
CA THR A 633 17.84 4.71 27.51
C THR A 633 17.31 4.58 26.10
N CYS A 634 16.00 4.68 25.90
CA CYS A 634 15.39 4.61 24.58
C CYS A 634 15.06 5.98 23.98
N ASP A 635 15.42 7.06 24.66
CA ASP A 635 15.12 8.43 24.23
C ASP A 635 13.62 8.67 23.91
N GLY A 636 12.73 7.97 24.64
CA GLY A 636 11.28 8.08 24.52
C GLY A 636 10.65 7.30 23.35
N THR A 637 11.38 6.40 22.71
CA THR A 637 10.83 5.50 21.66
C THR A 637 10.09 4.31 22.23
N GLY A 638 10.39 3.89 23.46
CA GLY A 638 9.86 2.68 24.10
C GLY A 638 10.58 1.41 23.67
N SER A 639 11.39 1.47 22.62
CA SER A 639 12.13 0.34 22.07
C SER A 639 13.55 0.75 21.68
N ILE A 640 14.45 -0.22 21.56
CA ILE A 640 15.82 -0.04 21.13
C ILE A 640 16.00 -0.86 19.85
N SER A 641 16.46 -0.22 18.77
CA SER A 641 16.89 -0.91 17.54
C SER A 641 18.35 -1.31 17.70
N LEU A 642 18.62 -2.60 17.59
CA LEU A 642 19.96 -3.15 17.56
C LEU A 642 20.39 -3.32 16.11
N ASP A 643 21.33 -2.48 15.67
CA ASP A 643 22.03 -2.65 14.39
C ASP A 643 23.00 -3.84 14.56
N VAL A 644 22.58 -5.01 14.11
CA VAL A 644 23.43 -6.20 14.09
C VAL A 644 23.96 -6.37 12.68
N GLN A 645 25.25 -6.09 12.49
CA GLN A 645 25.92 -6.26 11.19
C GLN A 645 25.53 -7.60 10.55
N PHE A 646 24.97 -7.52 9.33
CA PHE A 646 24.50 -8.66 8.50
C PHE A 646 23.18 -9.35 8.92
N LEU A 647 22.43 -8.80 9.89
CA LEU A 647 21.07 -9.23 10.21
C LEU A 647 20.10 -8.05 10.03
N PRO A 648 18.80 -8.29 9.81
CA PRO A 648 17.80 -7.23 9.88
C PRO A 648 17.85 -6.56 11.25
N ASP A 649 17.61 -5.25 11.31
CA ASP A 649 17.51 -4.50 12.55
C ASP A 649 16.52 -5.19 13.50
N VAL A 650 17.02 -5.64 14.65
CA VAL A 650 16.21 -6.26 15.69
C VAL A 650 15.75 -5.16 16.64
N THR A 651 14.46 -4.92 16.69
CA THR A 651 13.86 -4.00 17.66
C THR A 651 13.45 -4.78 18.90
N ILE A 652 13.99 -4.40 20.05
CA ILE A 652 13.63 -4.96 21.36
C ILE A 652 12.94 -3.90 22.21
N GLU A 653 12.06 -4.34 23.09
CA GLU A 653 11.47 -3.47 24.09
C GLU A 653 12.56 -2.91 25.00
N CYS A 654 12.45 -1.63 25.35
CA CYS A 654 13.45 -0.99 26.21
C CYS A 654 13.44 -1.64 27.60
N PRO A 655 14.56 -2.19 28.08
CA PRO A 655 14.59 -2.89 29.38
C PRO A 655 14.32 -1.99 30.59
N ASP A 656 14.62 -0.68 30.47
CA ASP A 656 14.46 0.26 31.59
C ASP A 656 13.03 0.77 31.74
N CYS A 657 12.37 1.06 30.65
CA CYS A 657 11.02 1.60 30.68
C CYS A 657 9.93 0.60 30.28
N CYS A 658 10.26 -0.62 29.90
CA CYS A 658 9.33 -1.67 29.49
C CYS A 658 8.23 -1.12 28.56
N GLY A 659 8.63 -0.46 27.47
CA GLY A 659 7.73 0.15 26.50
C GLY A 659 7.04 1.45 26.88
N SER A 660 7.04 1.84 28.15
CA SER A 660 6.29 3.02 28.65
C SER A 660 6.77 4.37 28.10
N ARG A 661 7.99 4.45 27.58
CA ARG A 661 8.67 5.64 27.03
C ARG A 661 9.10 6.68 28.08
N TYR A 662 8.76 6.45 29.35
CA TYR A 662 9.01 7.36 30.47
C TYR A 662 10.09 6.84 31.40
N ALA A 663 10.78 7.74 32.06
CA ALA A 663 11.64 7.43 33.16
C ALA A 663 10.83 7.01 34.41
N PRO A 664 11.38 6.20 35.31
CA PRO A 664 10.69 5.70 36.51
C PRO A 664 10.08 6.82 37.41
N GLU A 665 10.67 8.00 37.40
CA GLU A 665 10.18 9.15 38.16
C GLU A 665 8.78 9.61 37.72
N ALA A 666 8.41 9.34 36.48
CA ALA A 666 7.07 9.67 35.98
C ALA A 666 5.97 8.86 36.68
N ASP A 667 6.26 7.65 37.15
CA ASP A 667 5.30 6.82 37.88
C ASP A 667 5.03 7.31 39.32
N ALA A 668 5.93 8.08 39.89
CA ALA A 668 5.73 8.71 41.19
C ALA A 668 4.73 9.89 41.14
N ILE A 669 4.52 10.47 39.94
CA ILE A 669 3.62 11.60 39.75
C ILE A 669 2.23 11.05 39.41
N ARG A 670 1.35 10.98 40.43
CA ARG A 670 0.03 10.36 40.33
C ARG A 670 -1.08 11.39 40.42
N ARG A 671 -2.10 11.18 39.64
CA ARG A 671 -3.35 11.92 39.60
C ARG A 671 -4.47 11.05 40.18
N ALA A 672 -5.23 11.57 41.14
CA ALA A 672 -6.42 10.91 41.68
C ALA A 672 -7.53 10.86 40.60
N VAL A 673 -8.24 9.74 40.53
CA VAL A 673 -9.41 9.55 39.64
C VAL A 673 -10.65 10.07 40.38
N LYS A 674 -11.41 10.95 39.72
CA LYS A 674 -12.61 11.52 40.30
C LYS A 674 -13.71 10.45 40.47
N GLY A 675 -14.23 10.34 41.69
CA GLY A 675 -15.25 9.33 42.02
C GLY A 675 -14.69 8.04 42.65
N GLU A 676 -13.37 7.81 42.54
CA GLU A 676 -12.70 6.67 43.16
C GLU A 676 -11.55 7.14 44.05
N SER A 677 -11.87 7.45 45.30
CA SER A 677 -10.91 8.05 46.23
C SER A 677 -9.64 7.23 46.54
N ARG A 678 -9.60 5.96 46.16
CA ARG A 678 -8.46 5.07 46.35
C ARG A 678 -7.65 4.84 45.06
N LEU A 679 -8.15 5.26 43.89
CA LEU A 679 -7.46 5.07 42.60
C LEU A 679 -6.69 6.34 42.23
N SER A 680 -5.39 6.16 42.04
CA SER A 680 -4.52 7.22 41.51
C SER A 680 -3.63 6.58 40.42
N LEU A 681 -3.53 7.27 39.30
CA LEU A 681 -2.82 6.79 38.10
C LEU A 681 -1.68 7.73 37.74
N SER A 682 -0.55 7.16 37.30
CA SER A 682 0.51 7.89 36.64
C SER A 682 0.21 8.07 35.14
N LEU A 683 0.91 9.00 34.49
CA LEU A 683 0.76 9.19 33.04
C LEU A 683 1.21 7.93 32.25
N PRO A 684 2.35 7.27 32.55
CA PRO A 684 2.69 6.00 31.94
C PRO A 684 1.60 4.93 32.06
N GLN A 685 0.99 4.78 33.26
CA GLN A 685 -0.10 3.82 33.46
C GLN A 685 -1.31 4.14 32.60
N LEU A 686 -1.67 5.43 32.47
CA LEU A 686 -2.79 5.84 31.62
C LEU A 686 -2.48 5.63 30.14
N MET A 687 -1.25 5.84 29.71
CA MET A 687 -0.82 5.57 28.34
C MET A 687 -0.82 4.06 27.99
N ALA A 688 -0.66 3.20 28.98
CA ALA A 688 -0.75 1.75 28.79
C ALA A 688 -2.20 1.22 28.75
N MET A 689 -3.19 2.05 29.12
CA MET A 689 -4.60 1.67 29.07
C MET A 689 -5.14 1.67 27.65
N SER A 690 -6.12 0.80 27.39
CA SER A 690 -6.93 0.90 26.18
C SER A 690 -7.80 2.18 26.23
N VAL A 691 -8.30 2.59 25.05
CA VAL A 691 -9.24 3.73 24.95
C VAL A 691 -10.43 3.52 25.88
N ASP A 692 -10.99 2.31 25.93
CA ASP A 692 -12.16 1.98 26.77
C ASP A 692 -11.82 2.07 28.27
N GLN A 693 -10.68 1.53 28.68
CA GLN A 693 -10.21 1.64 30.06
C GLN A 693 -9.94 3.10 30.46
N ALA A 694 -9.30 3.87 29.56
CA ALA A 694 -9.02 5.27 29.78
C ALA A 694 -10.30 6.11 29.85
N LEU A 695 -11.32 5.78 29.06
CA LEU A 695 -12.63 6.44 29.07
C LEU A 695 -13.28 6.35 30.47
N ALA A 696 -13.22 5.19 31.11
CA ALA A 696 -13.78 4.98 32.43
C ALA A 696 -13.15 5.88 33.53
N VAL A 697 -11.85 6.16 33.41
CA VAL A 697 -11.07 6.87 34.45
C VAL A 697 -10.81 8.37 34.17
N THR A 698 -11.35 8.90 33.06
CA THR A 698 -11.10 10.28 32.61
C THR A 698 -12.36 11.15 32.52
N SER A 699 -13.46 10.75 33.16
CA SER A 699 -14.76 11.44 33.11
C SER A 699 -14.70 12.92 33.50
N ASP A 700 -13.75 13.33 34.35
CA ASP A 700 -13.53 14.72 34.81
C ASP A 700 -12.67 15.53 33.82
N LEU A 701 -11.98 14.90 32.89
CA LEU A 701 -11.17 15.53 31.83
C LEU A 701 -11.99 15.71 30.55
N LYS A 702 -12.96 16.65 30.57
CA LYS A 702 -13.99 16.79 29.53
C LYS A 702 -13.45 16.67 28.09
N LYS A 703 -12.31 17.29 27.75
CA LYS A 703 -11.72 17.26 26.41
C LYS A 703 -11.15 15.90 26.07
N VAL A 704 -10.46 15.26 27.02
CA VAL A 704 -9.90 13.92 26.87
C VAL A 704 -11.05 12.92 26.70
N HIS A 705 -12.04 12.99 27.59
CA HIS A 705 -13.21 12.12 27.56
C HIS A 705 -13.96 12.20 26.24
N ALA A 706 -14.23 13.42 25.73
CA ALA A 706 -14.90 13.59 24.43
C ALA A 706 -14.11 12.96 23.26
N ARG A 707 -12.77 13.09 23.27
CA ARG A 707 -11.93 12.48 22.23
C ARG A 707 -11.86 10.96 22.34
N LEU A 708 -11.79 10.44 23.56
CA LEU A 708 -11.86 9.00 23.82
C LEU A 708 -13.20 8.42 23.39
N THR A 709 -14.32 9.14 23.63
CA THR A 709 -15.65 8.73 23.16
C THR A 709 -15.69 8.61 21.63
N ILE A 710 -15.10 9.56 20.90
CA ILE A 710 -14.99 9.48 19.44
C ILE A 710 -14.21 8.23 19.01
N LEU A 711 -13.08 7.93 19.66
CA LEU A 711 -12.28 6.73 19.34
C LEU A 711 -13.06 5.44 19.65
N HIS A 712 -13.75 5.38 20.77
CA HIS A 712 -14.63 4.27 21.14
C HIS A 712 -15.72 4.05 20.09
N ASP A 713 -16.43 5.13 19.72
CA ASP A 713 -17.50 5.12 18.73
C ASP A 713 -17.04 4.70 17.33
N LEU A 714 -15.75 4.88 17.01
CA LEU A 714 -15.12 4.42 15.79
C LEU A 714 -14.66 2.95 15.88
N GLY A 715 -14.96 2.23 16.97
CA GLY A 715 -14.52 0.87 17.19
C GLY A 715 -13.02 0.73 17.45
N LEU A 716 -12.38 1.76 17.97
CA LEU A 716 -10.96 1.76 18.36
C LEU A 716 -10.76 1.62 19.88
N GLY A 717 -11.80 1.19 20.60
CA GLY A 717 -11.82 1.07 22.06
C GLY A 717 -10.74 0.17 22.64
N TYR A 718 -10.32 -0.84 21.89
CA TYR A 718 -9.30 -1.79 22.29
C TYR A 718 -7.85 -1.29 22.14
N LEU A 719 -7.60 -0.26 21.31
CA LEU A 719 -6.25 0.27 21.11
C LEU A 719 -5.71 0.92 22.38
N THR A 720 -4.43 0.70 22.68
CA THR A 720 -3.78 1.38 23.81
C THR A 720 -3.43 2.82 23.42
N LEU A 721 -3.50 3.74 24.39
CA LEU A 721 -3.16 5.15 24.13
C LEU A 721 -1.70 5.32 23.70
N GLY A 722 -0.81 4.47 24.20
CA GLY A 722 0.61 4.44 23.87
C GLY A 722 0.97 3.68 22.60
N GLU A 723 0.00 3.06 21.92
CA GLU A 723 0.23 2.30 20.69
C GLU A 723 0.92 3.16 19.63
N PRO A 724 2.05 2.70 19.05
CA PRO A 724 2.72 3.43 17.98
C PRO A 724 1.85 3.47 16.71
N THR A 725 1.66 4.65 16.13
CA THR A 725 0.84 4.78 14.91
C THR A 725 1.35 3.97 13.70
N PRO A 726 2.67 3.70 13.52
CA PRO A 726 3.14 2.80 12.47
C PRO A 726 2.76 1.32 12.66
N ALA A 727 2.38 0.91 13.88
CA ALA A 727 1.97 -0.46 14.18
C ALA A 727 0.49 -0.74 13.84
N LEU A 728 -0.29 0.31 13.59
CA LEU A 728 -1.71 0.21 13.29
C LEU A 728 -1.96 -0.45 11.92
N SER A 729 -2.99 -1.27 11.85
CA SER A 729 -3.52 -1.79 10.58
C SER A 729 -4.03 -0.65 9.70
N GLY A 730 -4.27 -0.93 8.40
CA GLY A 730 -4.80 0.07 7.47
C GLY A 730 -6.13 0.66 7.93
N GLY A 731 -7.06 -0.20 8.35
CA GLY A 731 -8.37 0.23 8.83
C GLY A 731 -8.34 1.00 10.15
N GLU A 732 -7.45 0.62 11.09
CA GLU A 732 -7.24 1.39 12.32
C GLU A 732 -6.69 2.79 12.04
N ALA A 733 -5.71 2.87 11.14
CA ALA A 733 -5.15 4.16 10.71
C ALA A 733 -6.20 5.06 10.06
N GLN A 734 -7.06 4.53 9.19
CA GLN A 734 -8.17 5.27 8.58
C GLN A 734 -9.15 5.80 9.63
N ARG A 735 -9.60 4.95 10.54
CA ARG A 735 -10.52 5.34 11.63
C ARG A 735 -9.90 6.36 12.56
N LEU A 736 -8.60 6.26 12.85
CA LEU A 736 -7.89 7.26 13.65
C LEU A 736 -7.74 8.61 12.92
N LYS A 737 -7.51 8.61 11.58
CA LYS A 737 -7.56 9.83 10.77
C LYS A 737 -8.93 10.50 10.82
N LEU A 738 -9.99 9.70 10.71
CA LEU A 738 -11.36 10.20 10.80
C LEU A 738 -11.65 10.84 12.16
N ALA A 739 -11.15 10.25 13.27
CA ALA A 739 -11.33 10.79 14.62
C ALA A 739 -10.87 12.24 14.73
N SER A 740 -9.81 12.63 14.03
CA SER A 740 -9.27 14.00 14.05
C SER A 740 -10.18 15.02 13.34
N GLU A 741 -11.08 14.57 12.45
CA GLU A 741 -11.98 15.42 11.69
C GLU A 741 -13.39 15.51 12.28
N MET A 742 -13.81 14.56 13.12
CA MET A 742 -15.17 14.48 13.67
C MET A 742 -15.57 15.62 14.61
N GLY A 743 -14.64 16.47 15.04
CA GLY A 743 -14.94 17.63 15.89
C GLY A 743 -15.30 18.93 15.16
N LYS A 744 -15.35 18.93 13.81
CA LYS A 744 -15.57 20.11 12.97
C LYS A 744 -17.01 20.15 12.42
N ALA A 745 -17.47 21.31 11.88
CA ALA A 745 -18.72 21.37 11.14
C ALA A 745 -18.62 20.48 9.89
N GLN A 746 -19.70 19.79 9.50
CA GLN A 746 -19.64 18.73 8.50
C GLN A 746 -20.41 19.06 7.20
N SER A 747 -21.37 19.99 7.25
CA SER A 747 -22.31 20.25 6.14
C SER A 747 -21.67 20.83 4.87
N ASP A 748 -20.44 21.35 4.97
CA ASP A 748 -19.64 21.87 3.86
C ASP A 748 -18.47 20.94 3.47
N ALA A 749 -18.45 19.71 3.99
CA ALA A 749 -17.36 18.78 3.83
C ALA A 749 -17.73 17.57 2.98
N VAL A 750 -16.79 17.17 2.11
CA VAL A 750 -16.76 15.86 1.48
C VAL A 750 -15.71 15.00 2.17
N PHE A 751 -16.10 13.82 2.59
CA PHE A 751 -15.19 12.78 3.09
C PHE A 751 -15.07 11.70 2.01
N VAL A 752 -13.86 11.45 1.58
CA VAL A 752 -13.56 10.39 0.62
C VAL A 752 -12.80 9.30 1.33
N PHE A 753 -13.29 8.07 1.24
CA PHE A 753 -12.66 6.89 1.80
C PHE A 753 -12.24 5.95 0.68
N ASP A 754 -11.00 5.50 0.75
CA ASP A 754 -10.42 4.54 -0.18
C ASP A 754 -10.38 3.16 0.48
N GLU A 755 -11.29 2.29 0.04
CA GLU A 755 -11.47 0.90 0.51
C GLU A 755 -11.47 0.79 2.06
N PRO A 756 -12.38 1.48 2.76
CA PRO A 756 -12.38 1.55 4.23
C PRO A 756 -12.74 0.24 4.92
N THR A 757 -13.27 -0.75 4.22
CA THR A 757 -13.62 -2.07 4.77
C THR A 757 -12.45 -3.06 4.74
N ILE A 758 -11.30 -2.68 4.18
CA ILE A 758 -10.12 -3.53 4.10
C ILE A 758 -9.72 -4.08 5.49
N GLY A 759 -9.62 -5.42 5.59
CA GLY A 759 -9.21 -6.11 6.81
C GLY A 759 -10.20 -5.98 7.97
N LEU A 760 -11.44 -5.61 7.71
CA LEU A 760 -12.50 -5.53 8.71
C LEU A 760 -13.36 -6.80 8.74
N HIS A 761 -13.61 -7.28 9.95
CA HIS A 761 -14.62 -8.30 10.18
C HIS A 761 -16.01 -7.72 9.83
N PRO A 762 -16.98 -8.51 9.36
CA PRO A 762 -18.34 -8.02 9.05
C PRO A 762 -19.01 -7.22 10.18
N LEU A 763 -18.75 -7.54 11.43
CA LEU A 763 -19.21 -6.75 12.58
C LEU A 763 -18.59 -5.35 12.62
N ASP A 764 -17.30 -5.22 12.26
CA ASP A 764 -16.60 -3.94 12.23
C ASP A 764 -17.08 -3.09 11.05
N VAL A 765 -17.45 -3.71 9.91
CA VAL A 765 -18.10 -3.02 8.77
C VAL A 765 -19.40 -2.37 9.21
N ARG A 766 -20.20 -3.05 10.06
CA ARG A 766 -21.43 -2.47 10.62
C ARG A 766 -21.19 -1.28 11.52
N VAL A 767 -20.14 -1.32 12.35
CA VAL A 767 -19.73 -0.17 13.17
C VAL A 767 -19.36 1.01 12.26
N LEU A 768 -18.61 0.74 11.19
CA LEU A 768 -18.20 1.77 10.22
C LEU A 768 -19.40 2.37 9.48
N LEU A 769 -20.37 1.57 9.07
CA LEU A 769 -21.63 2.06 8.49
C LEU A 769 -22.38 3.00 9.45
N GLY A 770 -22.43 2.68 10.75
CA GLY A 770 -23.00 3.56 11.76
C GLY A 770 -22.25 4.90 11.88
N VAL A 771 -20.93 4.89 11.67
CA VAL A 771 -20.13 6.13 11.63
C VAL A 771 -20.46 6.96 10.39
N PHE A 772 -20.60 6.34 9.22
CA PHE A 772 -20.97 7.04 8.00
C PHE A 772 -22.38 7.61 8.09
N ASP A 773 -23.30 6.90 8.72
CA ASP A 773 -24.65 7.39 8.97
C ASP A 773 -24.65 8.66 9.85
N ARG A 774 -23.82 8.70 10.88
CA ARG A 774 -23.63 9.91 11.71
C ARG A 774 -23.02 11.08 10.93
N LEU A 775 -22.06 10.84 10.05
CA LEU A 775 -21.48 11.88 9.17
C LEU A 775 -22.53 12.45 8.23
N VAL A 776 -23.28 11.57 7.55
CA VAL A 776 -24.37 11.95 6.62
C VAL A 776 -25.47 12.70 7.38
N SER A 777 -25.88 12.24 8.55
CA SER A 777 -26.87 12.90 9.40
C SER A 777 -26.41 14.28 9.88
N SER A 778 -25.09 14.51 9.98
CA SER A 778 -24.48 15.82 10.27
C SER A 778 -24.34 16.71 9.04
N GLY A 779 -24.82 16.28 7.87
CA GLY A 779 -24.83 16.99 6.60
C GLY A 779 -23.60 16.78 5.73
N ALA A 780 -22.67 15.91 6.11
CA ALA A 780 -21.49 15.58 5.29
C ALA A 780 -21.87 14.77 4.05
N THR A 781 -21.13 14.97 2.97
CA THR A 781 -21.14 14.06 1.82
C THR A 781 -20.04 13.01 2.05
N VAL A 782 -20.39 11.74 1.96
CA VAL A 782 -19.46 10.63 2.14
C VAL A 782 -19.35 9.87 0.82
N VAL A 783 -18.16 9.81 0.25
CA VAL A 783 -17.85 9.05 -0.97
C VAL A 783 -16.91 7.91 -0.59
N VAL A 784 -17.29 6.68 -0.88
CA VAL A 784 -16.47 5.50 -0.59
C VAL A 784 -16.12 4.78 -1.90
N ILE A 785 -14.85 4.49 -2.10
CA ILE A 785 -14.41 3.55 -3.14
C ILE A 785 -14.49 2.17 -2.50
N GLU A 786 -15.32 1.25 -3.00
CA GLU A 786 -15.60 0.01 -2.29
C GLU A 786 -15.91 -1.19 -3.18
N HIS A 787 -15.63 -2.37 -2.61
CA HIS A 787 -15.94 -3.68 -3.17
C HIS A 787 -16.81 -4.52 -2.22
N ASP A 788 -16.90 -4.13 -0.96
CA ASP A 788 -17.70 -4.82 0.07
C ASP A 788 -19.19 -4.66 -0.22
N LEU A 789 -19.90 -5.79 -0.28
CA LEU A 789 -21.32 -5.82 -0.64
C LEU A 789 -22.22 -5.23 0.45
N ASP A 790 -21.83 -5.34 1.74
CA ASP A 790 -22.56 -4.70 2.84
C ASP A 790 -22.51 -3.18 2.69
N MET A 791 -21.34 -2.64 2.41
CA MET A 791 -21.15 -1.19 2.19
C MET A 791 -21.94 -0.71 0.98
N ILE A 792 -21.81 -1.40 -0.16
CA ILE A 792 -22.47 -1.03 -1.42
C ILE A 792 -23.99 -1.09 -1.28
N ALA A 793 -24.54 -2.13 -0.64
CA ALA A 793 -25.98 -2.29 -0.42
C ALA A 793 -26.60 -1.22 0.49
N ASN A 794 -25.79 -0.60 1.35
CA ASN A 794 -26.20 0.45 2.28
C ASN A 794 -25.96 1.88 1.76
N ALA A 795 -25.37 2.08 0.56
CA ALA A 795 -25.21 3.38 -0.06
C ALA A 795 -26.56 4.01 -0.47
N ASP A 796 -26.65 5.35 -0.44
CA ASP A 796 -27.80 6.09 -1.00
C ASP A 796 -27.71 6.15 -2.52
N TRP A 797 -26.47 6.17 -3.06
CA TRP A 797 -26.18 6.25 -4.49
C TRP A 797 -24.95 5.45 -4.84
N ILE A 798 -24.96 4.76 -5.95
CA ILE A 798 -23.84 3.98 -6.49
C ILE A 798 -23.41 4.61 -7.82
N ILE A 799 -22.09 4.65 -8.03
CA ILE A 799 -21.44 4.95 -9.31
C ILE A 799 -20.60 3.73 -9.66
N ASP A 800 -21.04 2.94 -10.63
CA ASP A 800 -20.37 1.71 -11.06
C ASP A 800 -19.52 1.96 -12.29
N MET A 801 -18.22 1.70 -12.19
CA MET A 801 -17.25 1.91 -13.24
C MET A 801 -16.85 0.59 -13.90
N GLY A 802 -16.73 0.61 -15.23
CA GLY A 802 -16.39 -0.59 -15.98
C GLY A 802 -16.38 -0.38 -17.49
N PRO A 803 -16.77 -1.42 -18.28
CA PRO A 803 -17.19 -2.77 -17.84
C PRO A 803 -16.03 -3.68 -17.38
N GLY A 804 -14.79 -3.38 -17.77
CA GLY A 804 -13.59 -4.13 -17.43
C GLY A 804 -12.51 -3.27 -16.79
N GLY A 805 -11.28 -3.80 -16.68
CA GLY A 805 -10.09 -3.05 -16.29
C GLY A 805 -9.32 -2.51 -17.51
N GLY A 806 -8.44 -1.53 -17.28
CA GLY A 806 -7.57 -0.96 -18.31
C GLY A 806 -8.32 -0.28 -19.45
N GLU A 807 -7.92 -0.54 -20.69
CA GLU A 807 -8.51 0.06 -21.91
C GLU A 807 -10.00 -0.26 -22.11
N SER A 808 -10.45 -1.42 -21.65
CA SER A 808 -11.86 -1.84 -21.71
C SER A 808 -12.72 -1.18 -20.64
N GLY A 809 -12.09 -0.57 -19.61
CA GLY A 809 -12.76 0.14 -18.54
C GLY A 809 -12.86 1.66 -18.74
N GLY A 810 -12.81 2.38 -17.63
CA GLY A 810 -12.69 3.82 -17.61
C GLY A 810 -13.98 4.58 -17.97
N ARG A 811 -15.14 3.94 -17.82
CA ARG A 811 -16.48 4.54 -18.07
C ARG A 811 -17.39 4.30 -16.88
N ILE A 812 -18.33 5.18 -16.68
CA ILE A 812 -19.49 4.94 -15.82
C ILE A 812 -20.46 4.07 -16.58
N ILE A 813 -20.78 2.89 -16.06
CA ILE A 813 -21.69 1.92 -16.70
C ILE A 813 -23.07 1.93 -16.09
N ALA A 814 -23.17 2.23 -14.79
CA ALA A 814 -24.45 2.38 -14.11
C ALA A 814 -24.32 3.42 -12.99
N THR A 815 -25.37 4.18 -12.77
CA THR A 815 -25.55 5.05 -11.58
C THR A 815 -26.96 4.89 -11.07
N GLY A 816 -27.14 4.96 -9.77
CA GLY A 816 -28.46 4.85 -9.16
C GLY A 816 -28.44 4.36 -7.72
N MET A 817 -29.63 4.14 -7.18
CA MET A 817 -29.78 3.43 -5.92
C MET A 817 -29.35 1.97 -6.08
N PRO A 818 -28.97 1.26 -5.00
CA PRO A 818 -28.53 -0.13 -5.09
C PRO A 818 -29.50 -1.05 -5.85
N GLU A 819 -30.81 -0.80 -5.77
CA GLU A 819 -31.84 -1.54 -6.48
C GLU A 819 -31.78 -1.36 -8.00
N GLN A 820 -31.51 -0.14 -8.43
CA GLN A 820 -31.42 0.24 -9.84
C GLN A 820 -30.18 -0.35 -10.48
N VAL A 821 -29.05 -0.24 -9.78
CA VAL A 821 -27.77 -0.83 -10.24
C VAL A 821 -27.84 -2.35 -10.24
N ALA A 822 -28.50 -2.96 -9.24
CA ALA A 822 -28.72 -4.42 -9.19
C ALA A 822 -29.61 -4.94 -10.34
N ALA A 823 -30.45 -4.08 -10.92
CA ALA A 823 -31.32 -4.40 -12.06
C ALA A 823 -30.65 -4.16 -13.42
N ASP A 824 -29.51 -3.45 -13.46
CA ASP A 824 -28.81 -3.15 -14.72
C ASP A 824 -27.99 -4.37 -15.19
N PRO A 825 -28.30 -4.92 -16.38
CA PRO A 825 -27.61 -6.11 -16.91
C PRO A 825 -26.13 -5.84 -17.25
N ASN A 826 -25.73 -4.57 -17.46
CA ASN A 826 -24.38 -4.16 -17.79
C ASN A 826 -23.49 -4.05 -16.53
N SER A 827 -24.07 -3.87 -15.35
CA SER A 827 -23.34 -3.77 -14.11
C SER A 827 -22.89 -5.14 -13.61
N ILE A 828 -21.58 -5.34 -13.58
CA ILE A 828 -20.99 -6.54 -12.96
C ILE A 828 -21.26 -6.51 -11.46
N THR A 829 -21.01 -5.38 -10.81
CA THR A 829 -21.29 -5.19 -9.37
C THR A 829 -22.75 -5.45 -9.05
N GLY A 830 -23.66 -4.94 -9.90
CA GLY A 830 -25.11 -5.10 -9.72
C GLY A 830 -25.56 -6.55 -9.65
N ARG A 831 -24.93 -7.46 -10.39
CA ARG A 831 -25.23 -8.92 -10.32
C ARG A 831 -24.95 -9.48 -8.92
N TYR A 832 -23.83 -9.10 -8.29
CA TYR A 832 -23.49 -9.54 -6.95
C TYR A 832 -24.40 -8.90 -5.89
N VAL A 833 -24.71 -7.63 -6.00
CA VAL A 833 -25.69 -6.94 -5.14
C VAL A 833 -27.07 -7.58 -5.23
N SER A 834 -27.53 -7.96 -6.45
CA SER A 834 -28.80 -8.67 -6.66
C SER A 834 -28.82 -10.06 -6.01
N GLY A 835 -27.75 -10.82 -6.12
CA GLY A 835 -27.60 -12.15 -5.49
C GLY A 835 -27.58 -12.06 -3.96
N TYR A 836 -26.86 -11.08 -3.43
CA TYR A 836 -26.75 -10.81 -2.01
C TYR A 836 -28.10 -10.47 -1.35
N ARG A 837 -28.98 -9.77 -2.06
CA ARG A 837 -30.34 -9.40 -1.60
C ARG A 837 -31.38 -10.51 -1.75
N LYS A 838 -31.16 -11.50 -2.62
CA LYS A 838 -32.09 -12.63 -2.77
C LYS A 838 -32.03 -13.57 -1.57
N SER A 839 -30.90 -13.66 -0.89
CA SER A 839 -30.77 -14.41 0.37
C SER A 839 -31.65 -13.83 1.51
N GLU A 840 -32.04 -12.55 1.44
CA GLU A 840 -32.94 -11.91 2.41
C GLU A 840 -34.43 -12.31 2.26
N ARG A 841 -34.82 -12.91 1.14
CA ARG A 841 -36.25 -13.24 0.84
C ARG A 841 -36.70 -14.63 1.23
N LEU A 842 -35.86 -15.45 1.84
CA LEU A 842 -36.30 -16.70 2.40
C LEU A 842 -37.06 -16.40 3.69
N PRO A 843 -38.38 -16.74 3.76
CA PRO A 843 -39.14 -16.51 4.98
C PRO A 843 -38.56 -17.40 6.08
N VAL A 844 -38.35 -16.81 7.23
CA VAL A 844 -38.15 -17.54 8.48
C VAL A 844 -39.36 -18.44 8.66
N MET A 845 -39.21 -19.76 8.44
CA MET A 845 -40.17 -20.78 8.90
C MET A 845 -39.90 -21.10 10.36
#